data_5f07070929d8211b2809b77a2eec71b1
#
_entry.id   5f07070929d8211b2809b77a2eec71b1
#
_cell.length_a   1.000
_cell.length_b   1.000
_cell.length_c   1.000
_cell.angle_alpha   90.00
_cell.angle_beta   90.00
_cell.angle_gamma   90.00
#
_symmetry.space_group_name_H-M   'P 1'
#
loop_
_entity.id
_entity.type
_entity.pdbx_description
1 polymer ?
#
loop_
_entity_poly.entity_id
_entity_poly.type
_entity_poly.pdbx_seq_one_letter_code
_entity_poly.pdbx_strand_id
1 'polypeptide(L)'
;MFERFTDRARRVVVLAQEEARMLNHNYIGTEHILLGLIHEGEGVAAKGLEALNISLEAVRAQVEEIIGQGQQAPSGHIPFTPRAKKVLELSLREALQLGHNYIGTEHILLGLIREGEGVAAQVLVKLGADLNRVRQQVIQLLSGYQGKEAATSGAPAEGTPASSLVLDQFGRNLTQAARESKLDPVIGRDKEIERVMQVLSRRTKNNPVLIGEPGVGKTAIVEGLAQAIVKGNVPETLKDKHVYSLDLGALVAGSRYRGDFEERLKKVLKEIRTRGDIVLFIDEIHTLVGAGAAEGAIDAASILKPMLARGELQTIGATTLDEYRKHFEKDAALERRFQPIQVNEPTVEHTIEILKGLRDRYESHHKVSITDDALVGAAQMADRYISDRFLPDKAIDLIDEAGSRLRIRRMTVPPEIREYDERIADARRDKESAIDSQDFEKAAALRDKEKNLIAEKVDAEKNWKSGNLDVVAEVTEELIAEVLSNATGIPVFKLTEQETARLLRMEDELHRRVIGQDQAIKALSQAIRRTRAGLKDPRRPGGSFIFAGPSGVGKTELSRTLAQFLFGDADAMIQLDMSEYSEKHTASRLFGAPPGFVGYDEGGQLTEKVRRKPFSVVLFDEIEKAHPDIFNSLLQVLEDGRLTDAQGRVVDFKNTIIIMTTNLGTRDISKSLNLGFTNASDTATNYERMKGKVAEELKSHFRPEFLNRIDDVIVFHQLSEDEIIQIVDLMISNLDDRLKAQDMGIELTRDAKALLAKRGYDPLLGARPLRRTIQREIEDVLSEKILFGDVKPGEITLVDVTKSGDEEIFSFAGTPKAAAPDTPGDLAGTTSN
;
A
#
# COMPACT_ATOMS: atom_id res chain seq x y z
N MET A 1 -6.22 -6.09 -27.72
CA MET A 1 -5.34 -5.73 -28.85
C MET A 1 -5.21 -4.23 -29.00
N PHE A 2 -6.29 -3.45 -28.99
CA PHE A 2 -6.29 -1.98 -29.20
C PHE A 2 -5.66 -1.18 -28.03
N GLU A 3 -5.45 -1.76 -26.85
CA GLU A 3 -4.82 -1.11 -25.69
C GLU A 3 -3.37 -0.69 -25.94
N ARG A 4 -2.68 -1.42 -26.81
CA ARG A 4 -1.28 -1.14 -27.17
C ARG A 4 -1.11 -0.19 -28.36
N PHE A 5 -2.22 0.26 -28.96
CA PHE A 5 -2.16 1.21 -30.07
C PHE A 5 -1.93 2.62 -29.55
N THR A 6 -1.02 3.35 -30.19
CA THR A 6 -0.89 4.79 -29.98
C THR A 6 -2.15 5.53 -30.41
N ASP A 7 -2.36 6.74 -29.93
CA ASP A 7 -3.54 7.53 -30.31
C ASP A 7 -3.62 7.77 -31.81
N ARG A 8 -2.47 7.95 -32.47
CA ARG A 8 -2.38 8.06 -33.92
C ARG A 8 -2.76 6.75 -34.60
N ALA A 9 -2.30 5.62 -34.14
CA ALA A 9 -2.65 4.32 -34.68
C ALA A 9 -4.15 4.00 -34.51
N ARG A 10 -4.76 4.43 -33.39
CA ARG A 10 -6.24 4.37 -33.22
C ARG A 10 -6.96 5.26 -34.21
N ARG A 11 -6.43 6.46 -34.45
CA ARG A 11 -6.98 7.40 -35.44
C ARG A 11 -6.96 6.81 -36.85
N VAL A 12 -5.89 6.11 -37.23
CA VAL A 12 -5.82 5.39 -38.52
C VAL A 12 -6.97 4.40 -38.68
N VAL A 13 -7.32 3.66 -37.63
CA VAL A 13 -8.45 2.70 -37.69
C VAL A 13 -9.78 3.41 -37.88
N VAL A 14 -9.98 4.57 -37.24
CA VAL A 14 -11.18 5.39 -37.41
C VAL A 14 -11.24 5.96 -38.82
N LEU A 15 -10.14 6.51 -39.32
CA LEU A 15 -10.04 7.05 -40.70
C LEU A 15 -10.24 5.95 -41.75
N ALA A 16 -9.74 4.74 -41.51
CA ALA A 16 -10.00 3.60 -42.40
C ALA A 16 -11.50 3.25 -42.48
N GLN A 17 -12.24 3.42 -41.39
CA GLN A 17 -13.69 3.23 -41.37
C GLN A 17 -14.41 4.34 -42.14
N GLU A 18 -13.94 5.57 -42.03
CA GLU A 18 -14.47 6.72 -42.77
C GLU A 18 -14.22 6.56 -44.30
N GLU A 19 -13.02 6.14 -44.68
CA GLU A 19 -12.70 5.88 -46.11
C GLU A 19 -13.55 4.72 -46.66
N ALA A 20 -13.82 3.68 -45.90
CA ALA A 20 -14.72 2.60 -46.30
C ALA A 20 -16.15 3.10 -46.50
N ARG A 21 -16.62 4.03 -45.67
CA ARG A 21 -17.94 4.69 -45.84
C ARG A 21 -18.01 5.58 -47.09
N MET A 22 -16.94 6.37 -47.34
CA MET A 22 -16.88 7.24 -48.52
C MET A 22 -16.91 6.43 -49.82
N LEU A 23 -16.30 5.26 -49.84
CA LEU A 23 -16.31 4.33 -50.96
C LEU A 23 -17.55 3.43 -51.01
N ASN A 24 -18.51 3.61 -50.08
CA ASN A 24 -19.71 2.79 -49.93
C ASN A 24 -19.44 1.29 -49.73
N HIS A 25 -18.33 0.92 -49.07
CA HIS A 25 -17.99 -0.46 -48.78
C HIS A 25 -18.55 -0.92 -47.45
N ASN A 26 -19.11 -2.11 -47.38
CA ASN A 26 -19.65 -2.72 -46.14
C ASN A 26 -18.62 -3.52 -45.34
N TYR A 27 -17.33 -3.37 -45.63
CA TYR A 27 -16.20 -4.00 -44.95
C TYR A 27 -15.01 -3.05 -44.91
N ILE A 28 -14.13 -3.27 -43.93
CA ILE A 28 -12.83 -2.59 -43.82
C ILE A 28 -11.75 -3.57 -44.29
N GLY A 29 -11.21 -3.31 -45.49
CA GLY A 29 -10.13 -4.10 -46.09
C GLY A 29 -8.74 -3.50 -45.81
N THR A 30 -7.71 -4.12 -46.37
CA THR A 30 -6.31 -3.65 -46.25
C THR A 30 -6.13 -2.29 -46.96
N GLU A 31 -6.84 -2.04 -48.07
CA GLU A 31 -6.88 -0.79 -48.80
C GLU A 31 -7.39 0.38 -47.97
N HIS A 32 -8.43 0.17 -47.17
CA HIS A 32 -8.94 1.21 -46.27
C HIS A 32 -7.98 1.53 -45.15
N ILE A 33 -7.23 0.52 -44.65
CA ILE A 33 -6.14 0.74 -43.68
C ILE A 33 -5.01 1.58 -44.30
N LEU A 34 -4.65 1.31 -45.57
CA LEU A 34 -3.65 2.12 -46.28
C LEU A 34 -4.14 3.56 -46.48
N LEU A 35 -5.39 3.77 -46.88
CA LEU A 35 -5.99 5.10 -47.01
C LEU A 35 -5.99 5.84 -45.67
N GLY A 36 -6.37 5.16 -44.56
CA GLY A 36 -6.35 5.72 -43.21
C GLY A 36 -4.94 6.10 -42.73
N LEU A 37 -3.92 5.34 -43.12
CA LEU A 37 -2.51 5.65 -42.78
C LEU A 37 -2.02 6.91 -43.48
N ILE A 38 -2.41 7.13 -44.74
CA ILE A 38 -2.02 8.33 -45.50
C ILE A 38 -2.86 9.53 -45.07
N HIS A 39 -4.16 9.34 -44.81
CA HIS A 39 -5.07 10.37 -44.36
C HIS A 39 -4.69 10.97 -42.99
N GLU A 40 -4.11 10.16 -42.07
CA GLU A 40 -3.59 10.63 -40.79
C GLU A 40 -2.49 11.70 -40.97
N GLY A 41 -1.66 11.58 -41.99
CA GLY A 41 -0.75 12.63 -42.49
C GLY A 41 0.50 12.93 -41.63
N GLU A 42 0.43 12.81 -40.33
CA GLU A 42 1.52 13.21 -39.41
C GLU A 42 2.40 12.05 -38.93
N GLY A 43 1.95 10.79 -39.13
CA GLY A 43 2.65 9.60 -38.65
C GLY A 43 3.89 9.27 -39.48
N VAL A 44 4.76 8.41 -38.92
CA VAL A 44 5.95 7.91 -39.63
C VAL A 44 5.58 7.18 -40.92
N ALA A 45 4.45 6.46 -40.90
CA ALA A 45 3.93 5.77 -42.09
C ALA A 45 3.58 6.75 -43.23
N ALA A 46 2.84 7.80 -42.91
CA ALA A 46 2.44 8.82 -43.90
C ALA A 46 3.68 9.50 -44.50
N LYS A 47 4.64 9.91 -43.70
CA LYS A 47 5.91 10.51 -44.16
C LYS A 47 6.76 9.55 -44.98
N GLY A 48 6.74 8.28 -44.63
CA GLY A 48 7.43 7.23 -45.40
C GLY A 48 6.83 7.01 -46.79
N LEU A 49 5.52 7.09 -46.90
CA LEU A 49 4.79 6.98 -48.17
C LEU A 49 4.91 8.26 -49.00
N GLU A 50 4.84 9.43 -48.37
CA GLU A 50 5.05 10.72 -49.03
C GLU A 50 6.45 10.86 -49.61
N ALA A 51 7.49 10.39 -48.92
CA ALA A 51 8.86 10.36 -49.42
C ALA A 51 9.04 9.48 -50.68
N LEU A 52 8.10 8.60 -50.95
CA LEU A 52 8.02 7.77 -52.16
C LEU A 52 7.03 8.30 -53.21
N ASN A 53 6.56 9.54 -53.03
CA ASN A 53 5.56 10.22 -53.89
C ASN A 53 4.21 9.50 -53.95
N ILE A 54 3.80 8.82 -52.89
CA ILE A 54 2.49 8.16 -52.80
C ILE A 54 1.52 9.10 -52.07
N SER A 55 0.59 9.68 -52.84
CA SER A 55 -0.43 10.62 -52.32
C SER A 55 -1.75 9.90 -52.02
N LEU A 56 -2.55 10.50 -51.11
CA LEU A 56 -3.89 10.00 -50.76
C LEU A 56 -4.81 9.89 -52.02
N GLU A 57 -4.75 10.91 -52.91
CA GLU A 57 -5.55 10.97 -54.14
C GLU A 57 -5.19 9.86 -55.11
N ALA A 58 -3.87 9.61 -55.29
CA ALA A 58 -3.38 8.55 -56.17
C ALA A 58 -3.78 7.16 -55.65
N VAL A 59 -3.68 6.92 -54.32
CA VAL A 59 -4.10 5.66 -53.72
C VAL A 59 -5.62 5.48 -53.84
N ARG A 60 -6.41 6.52 -53.57
CA ARG A 60 -7.88 6.46 -53.67
C ARG A 60 -8.31 6.15 -55.10
N ALA A 61 -7.76 6.81 -56.12
CA ALA A 61 -8.03 6.52 -57.51
C ALA A 61 -7.69 5.07 -57.90
N GLN A 62 -6.56 4.54 -57.41
CA GLN A 62 -6.19 3.14 -57.67
C GLN A 62 -7.08 2.13 -56.92
N VAL A 63 -7.56 2.44 -55.73
CA VAL A 63 -8.53 1.62 -55.00
C VAL A 63 -9.88 1.57 -55.72
N GLU A 64 -10.35 2.72 -56.18
CA GLU A 64 -11.59 2.81 -57.04
C GLU A 64 -11.47 2.04 -58.36
N GLU A 65 -10.28 2.05 -58.95
CA GLU A 65 -10.02 1.29 -60.20
C GLU A 65 -10.02 -0.22 -59.95
N ILE A 66 -9.49 -0.69 -58.81
CA ILE A 66 -9.33 -2.12 -58.55
C ILE A 66 -10.62 -2.74 -57.96
N ILE A 67 -11.31 -2.04 -57.05
CA ILE A 67 -12.45 -2.60 -56.30
C ILE A 67 -13.78 -1.98 -56.77
N GLY A 68 -13.76 -0.72 -57.25
CA GLY A 68 -14.94 0.06 -57.61
C GLY A 68 -15.59 0.70 -56.35
N GLN A 69 -16.65 1.46 -56.58
CA GLN A 69 -17.52 2.02 -55.54
C GLN A 69 -18.67 1.05 -55.21
N GLY A 70 -19.00 0.93 -53.93
CA GLY A 70 -20.12 0.13 -53.45
C GLY A 70 -21.48 0.74 -53.85
N GLN A 71 -22.50 -0.09 -54.05
CA GLN A 71 -23.83 0.36 -54.53
C GLN A 71 -24.71 1.03 -53.45
N GLN A 72 -24.43 0.80 -52.17
CA GLN A 72 -25.19 1.37 -51.04
C GLN A 72 -24.28 1.76 -49.88
N ALA A 73 -24.55 2.92 -49.28
CA ALA A 73 -23.85 3.36 -48.11
C ALA A 73 -24.11 2.40 -46.90
N PRO A 74 -23.10 1.93 -46.20
CA PRO A 74 -23.26 0.99 -45.06
C PRO A 74 -23.96 1.67 -43.89
N SER A 75 -25.01 1.03 -43.38
CA SER A 75 -25.69 1.45 -42.14
C SER A 75 -25.20 0.62 -40.98
N GLY A 76 -24.50 1.23 -40.03
CA GLY A 76 -24.04 0.59 -38.79
C GLY A 76 -22.54 0.30 -38.73
N HIS A 77 -22.15 -0.69 -37.91
CA HIS A 77 -20.76 -1.09 -37.68
C HIS A 77 -20.20 -1.85 -38.88
N ILE A 78 -19.08 -1.39 -39.42
CA ILE A 78 -18.43 -2.02 -40.57
C ILE A 78 -17.40 -3.04 -40.09
N PRO A 79 -17.49 -4.34 -40.46
CA PRO A 79 -16.56 -5.35 -39.99
C PRO A 79 -15.24 -5.33 -40.78
N PHE A 80 -14.16 -5.74 -40.10
CA PHE A 80 -12.85 -5.95 -40.73
C PHE A 80 -12.84 -7.25 -41.55
N THR A 81 -12.22 -7.22 -42.70
CA THR A 81 -11.94 -8.43 -43.48
C THR A 81 -10.93 -9.33 -42.70
N PRO A 82 -10.88 -10.65 -42.99
CA PRO A 82 -9.87 -11.54 -42.38
C PRO A 82 -8.44 -11.07 -42.65
N ARG A 83 -8.14 -10.52 -43.84
CA ARG A 83 -6.83 -9.97 -44.18
C ARG A 83 -6.51 -8.68 -43.39
N ALA A 84 -7.49 -7.79 -43.24
CA ALA A 84 -7.30 -6.59 -42.41
C ALA A 84 -7.02 -6.94 -40.93
N LYS A 85 -7.70 -7.94 -40.37
CA LYS A 85 -7.40 -8.46 -39.04
C LYS A 85 -5.98 -9.02 -38.95
N LYS A 86 -5.54 -9.77 -39.99
CA LYS A 86 -4.18 -10.32 -40.07
C LYS A 86 -3.13 -9.21 -40.13
N VAL A 87 -3.40 -8.09 -40.81
CA VAL A 87 -2.52 -6.92 -40.83
C VAL A 87 -2.34 -6.35 -39.41
N LEU A 88 -3.41 -6.21 -38.64
CA LEU A 88 -3.34 -5.73 -37.25
C LEU A 88 -2.59 -6.69 -36.34
N GLU A 89 -2.70 -8.00 -36.53
CA GLU A 89 -1.91 -9.00 -35.81
C GLU A 89 -0.42 -8.93 -36.19
N LEU A 90 -0.14 -8.78 -37.50
CA LEU A 90 1.24 -8.63 -38.01
C LEU A 90 1.88 -7.34 -37.48
N SER A 91 1.11 -6.27 -37.33
CA SER A 91 1.58 -4.99 -36.75
C SER A 91 2.08 -5.16 -35.32
N LEU A 92 1.43 -6.00 -34.52
CA LEU A 92 1.91 -6.37 -33.17
C LEU A 92 3.24 -7.14 -33.26
N ARG A 93 3.38 -8.07 -34.21
CA ARG A 93 4.63 -8.83 -34.40
C ARG A 93 5.76 -7.94 -34.84
N GLU A 94 5.53 -7.00 -35.78
CA GLU A 94 6.54 -6.03 -36.20
C GLU A 94 6.97 -5.11 -35.04
N ALA A 95 6.02 -4.63 -34.23
CA ALA A 95 6.34 -3.84 -33.04
C ALA A 95 7.24 -4.61 -32.07
N LEU A 96 6.91 -5.86 -31.78
CA LEU A 96 7.71 -6.72 -30.90
C LEU A 96 9.09 -7.04 -31.50
N GLN A 97 9.19 -7.23 -32.82
CA GLN A 97 10.49 -7.46 -33.48
C GLN A 97 11.40 -6.23 -33.46
N LEU A 98 10.80 -5.03 -33.48
CA LEU A 98 11.52 -3.76 -33.36
C LEU A 98 11.78 -3.34 -31.90
N GLY A 99 11.36 -4.16 -30.92
CA GLY A 99 11.58 -3.91 -29.50
C GLY A 99 10.62 -2.86 -28.91
N HIS A 100 9.53 -2.53 -29.59
CA HIS A 100 8.55 -1.56 -29.13
C HIS A 100 7.42 -2.25 -28.35
N ASN A 101 6.98 -1.61 -27.26
CA ASN A 101 5.85 -2.06 -26.45
C ASN A 101 4.50 -1.46 -26.85
N TYR A 102 4.51 -0.59 -27.87
CA TYR A 102 3.36 0.08 -28.47
C TYR A 102 3.26 -0.20 -29.97
N ILE A 103 2.06 -0.04 -30.53
CA ILE A 103 1.78 -0.17 -31.96
C ILE A 103 1.51 1.23 -32.54
N GLY A 104 2.48 1.79 -33.26
CA GLY A 104 2.36 3.04 -33.98
C GLY A 104 1.92 2.87 -35.46
N THR A 105 1.76 3.98 -36.19
CA THR A 105 1.40 3.99 -37.62
C THR A 105 2.40 3.22 -38.45
N GLU A 106 3.68 3.32 -38.14
CA GLU A 106 4.79 2.60 -38.78
C GLU A 106 4.61 1.09 -38.68
N HIS A 107 4.20 0.57 -37.52
CA HIS A 107 3.98 -0.85 -37.33
C HIS A 107 2.79 -1.38 -38.12
N ILE A 108 1.75 -0.54 -38.28
CA ILE A 108 0.59 -0.88 -39.13
C ILE A 108 1.02 -0.97 -40.59
N LEU A 109 1.83 -0.03 -41.08
CA LEU A 109 2.37 -0.05 -42.44
C LEU A 109 3.27 -1.27 -42.68
N LEU A 110 4.17 -1.57 -41.72
CA LEU A 110 5.03 -2.75 -41.78
C LEU A 110 4.21 -4.05 -41.79
N GLY A 111 3.16 -4.12 -40.97
CA GLY A 111 2.23 -5.26 -40.96
C GLY A 111 1.48 -5.43 -42.30
N LEU A 112 1.12 -4.32 -42.94
CA LEU A 112 0.48 -4.30 -44.24
C LEU A 112 1.44 -4.78 -45.37
N ILE A 113 2.68 -4.31 -45.35
CA ILE A 113 3.73 -4.76 -46.28
C ILE A 113 4.04 -6.26 -46.11
N ARG A 114 4.04 -6.73 -44.87
CA ARG A 114 4.31 -8.12 -44.55
C ARG A 114 3.18 -9.07 -44.95
N GLU A 115 1.96 -8.61 -44.93
CA GLU A 115 0.81 -9.39 -45.45
C GLU A 115 0.96 -9.62 -46.94
N GLY A 116 1.34 -8.58 -47.68
CA GLY A 116 1.89 -8.64 -49.09
C GLY A 116 0.92 -9.06 -50.18
N GLU A 117 -0.21 -9.66 -49.89
CA GLU A 117 -1.16 -10.20 -50.87
C GLU A 117 -2.48 -9.41 -50.95
N GLY A 118 -2.69 -8.46 -50.05
CA GLY A 118 -3.88 -7.63 -49.95
C GLY A 118 -3.94 -6.58 -51.06
N VAL A 119 -5.13 -5.98 -51.25
CA VAL A 119 -5.33 -4.92 -52.23
C VAL A 119 -4.41 -3.71 -51.96
N ALA A 120 -4.11 -3.42 -50.68
CA ALA A 120 -3.16 -2.37 -50.37
C ALA A 120 -1.76 -2.61 -50.94
N ALA A 121 -1.26 -3.84 -50.87
CA ALA A 121 0.03 -4.20 -51.47
C ALA A 121 -0.01 -4.09 -53.00
N GLN A 122 -1.08 -4.51 -53.61
CA GLN A 122 -1.29 -4.37 -55.07
C GLN A 122 -1.33 -2.90 -55.52
N VAL A 123 -1.99 -2.03 -54.79
CA VAL A 123 -2.04 -0.59 -55.02
C VAL A 123 -0.64 0.02 -54.92
N LEU A 124 0.12 -0.34 -53.87
CA LEU A 124 1.48 0.18 -53.69
C LEU A 124 2.40 -0.23 -54.87
N VAL A 125 2.33 -1.50 -55.30
CA VAL A 125 3.11 -1.99 -56.43
C VAL A 125 2.69 -1.31 -57.76
N LYS A 126 1.38 -1.10 -58.00
CA LYS A 126 0.88 -0.37 -59.19
C LYS A 126 1.34 1.09 -59.23
N LEU A 127 1.46 1.73 -58.05
CA LEU A 127 2.01 3.08 -57.93
C LEU A 127 3.55 3.12 -57.99
N GLY A 128 4.19 1.99 -58.34
CA GLY A 128 5.63 1.88 -58.55
C GLY A 128 6.44 1.78 -57.26
N ALA A 129 5.83 1.52 -56.12
CA ALA A 129 6.53 1.30 -54.87
C ALA A 129 6.92 -0.16 -54.70
N ASP A 130 8.23 -0.42 -54.56
CA ASP A 130 8.71 -1.72 -54.12
C ASP A 130 8.49 -1.85 -52.59
N LEU A 131 7.74 -2.90 -52.21
CA LEU A 131 7.42 -3.16 -50.79
C LEU A 131 8.63 -3.25 -49.90
N ASN A 132 9.76 -3.83 -50.39
CA ASN A 132 11.01 -3.88 -49.64
C ASN A 132 11.63 -2.49 -49.47
N ARG A 133 11.50 -1.64 -50.44
CA ARG A 133 11.99 -0.26 -50.38
C ARG A 133 11.16 0.57 -49.42
N VAL A 134 9.83 0.41 -49.41
CA VAL A 134 8.94 1.02 -48.40
C VAL A 134 9.33 0.58 -47.00
N ARG A 135 9.56 -0.71 -46.79
CA ARG A 135 10.01 -1.28 -45.53
C ARG A 135 11.32 -0.66 -45.05
N GLN A 136 12.32 -0.59 -45.92
CA GLN A 136 13.62 0.02 -45.58
C GLN A 136 13.48 1.49 -45.24
N GLN A 137 12.67 2.23 -46.01
CA GLN A 137 12.44 3.65 -45.73
C GLN A 137 11.78 3.88 -44.38
N VAL A 138 10.78 3.07 -44.04
CA VAL A 138 10.11 3.18 -42.73
C VAL A 138 11.09 2.84 -41.59
N ILE A 139 11.92 1.80 -41.74
CA ILE A 139 12.95 1.43 -40.71
C ILE A 139 14.01 2.53 -40.62
N GLN A 140 14.40 3.13 -41.74
CA GLN A 140 15.36 4.25 -41.73
C GLN A 140 14.78 5.49 -41.09
N LEU A 141 13.50 5.80 -41.30
CA LEU A 141 12.81 6.90 -40.64
C LEU A 141 12.69 6.62 -39.13
N LEU A 142 12.37 5.38 -38.72
CA LEU A 142 12.32 5.00 -37.31
C LEU A 142 13.69 5.17 -36.63
N SER A 143 14.78 4.74 -37.26
CA SER A 143 16.14 4.96 -36.77
C SER A 143 16.57 6.43 -36.74
N GLY A 144 15.98 7.28 -37.62
CA GLY A 144 16.19 8.73 -37.68
C GLY A 144 15.26 9.52 -36.74
N TYR A 145 14.09 8.99 -36.38
CA TYR A 145 13.14 9.65 -35.47
C TYR A 145 13.50 9.48 -33.99
N GLN A 146 14.25 8.49 -33.62
CA GLN A 146 14.85 8.40 -32.26
C GLN A 146 15.87 9.54 -32.00
N GLY A 147 16.21 10.33 -33.03
CA GLY A 147 17.13 11.48 -32.93
C GLY A 147 16.53 12.85 -33.23
N LYS A 148 15.22 13.02 -33.45
CA LYS A 148 14.65 14.27 -34.00
C LYS A 148 13.44 14.87 -33.29
N GLU A 149 13.19 14.57 -32.00
CA GLU A 149 12.30 15.44 -31.20
C GLU A 149 13.05 16.63 -30.57
N ALA A 150 14.30 16.85 -30.92
CA ALA A 150 15.09 17.98 -30.43
C ALA A 150 15.94 18.59 -31.56
N ALA A 151 15.34 19.34 -32.52
CA ALA A 151 16.07 20.37 -33.21
C ALA A 151 15.15 21.17 -34.17
N THR A 152 14.58 22.25 -33.69
CA THR A 152 14.30 23.43 -34.48
C THR A 152 14.88 24.64 -33.75
N SER A 153 16.07 25.06 -34.16
CA SER A 153 16.50 26.39 -34.43
C SER A 153 18.02 26.53 -34.29
N GLY A 154 18.71 26.92 -35.37
CA GLY A 154 19.83 27.85 -35.37
C GLY A 154 21.25 27.29 -35.39
N ALA A 155 21.87 27.37 -36.58
CA ALA A 155 23.26 27.59 -36.88
C ALA A 155 24.41 26.71 -36.33
N PRO A 156 25.46 26.39 -37.10
CA PRO A 156 26.49 25.43 -36.77
C PRO A 156 27.51 25.98 -35.78
N ALA A 157 27.68 25.38 -34.63
CA ALA A 157 28.83 25.51 -33.76
C ALA A 157 29.60 24.20 -33.76
N GLU A 158 30.86 24.29 -34.11
CA GLU A 158 31.84 23.22 -34.13
C GLU A 158 32.00 22.61 -32.74
N GLY A 159 32.03 21.27 -32.61
CA GLY A 159 32.59 20.53 -31.49
C GLY A 159 31.60 19.98 -30.45
N THR A 160 30.62 19.15 -30.86
CA THR A 160 29.93 18.24 -29.90
C THR A 160 30.49 16.82 -30.07
N PRO A 161 30.95 16.17 -28.98
CA PRO A 161 31.37 14.78 -29.03
C PRO A 161 30.16 13.91 -29.43
N ALA A 162 30.38 12.96 -30.36
CA ALA A 162 29.39 12.00 -30.85
C ALA A 162 28.60 11.35 -29.69
N SER A 163 27.26 11.46 -29.74
CA SER A 163 26.36 10.76 -28.81
C SER A 163 26.68 9.26 -28.82
N SER A 164 26.88 8.72 -27.65
CA SER A 164 27.30 7.34 -27.42
C SER A 164 26.13 6.39 -27.66
N LEU A 165 26.14 5.73 -28.80
CA LEU A 165 25.05 4.85 -29.24
C LEU A 165 24.85 3.61 -28.35
N VAL A 166 25.91 3.12 -27.68
CA VAL A 166 25.83 1.90 -26.87
C VAL A 166 25.50 2.23 -25.42
N LEU A 167 26.14 3.26 -24.86
CA LEU A 167 25.90 3.65 -23.47
C LEU A 167 24.50 4.23 -23.28
N ASP A 168 23.96 4.98 -24.24
CA ASP A 168 22.61 5.55 -24.21
C ASP A 168 21.51 4.49 -24.30
N GLN A 169 21.83 3.26 -24.78
CA GLN A 169 20.89 2.13 -24.78
C GLN A 169 20.73 1.47 -23.41
N PHE A 170 21.76 1.52 -22.55
CA PHE A 170 21.82 0.82 -21.28
C PHE A 170 22.01 1.76 -20.09
N GLY A 171 22.00 3.06 -20.30
CA GLY A 171 22.20 4.04 -19.26
C GLY A 171 21.53 5.37 -19.54
N ARG A 172 21.32 6.15 -18.48
CA ARG A 172 20.76 7.50 -18.55
C ARG A 172 21.85 8.53 -18.31
N ASN A 173 22.00 9.50 -19.21
CA ASN A 173 22.90 10.62 -19.03
C ASN A 173 22.30 11.63 -18.03
N LEU A 174 22.76 11.63 -16.77
CA LEU A 174 22.28 12.52 -15.72
C LEU A 174 22.71 13.98 -15.97
N THR A 175 23.92 14.20 -16.54
CA THR A 175 24.39 15.55 -16.87
C THR A 175 23.54 16.19 -17.97
N GLN A 176 23.11 15.40 -18.96
CA GLN A 176 22.20 15.90 -20.00
C GLN A 176 20.81 16.18 -19.41
N ALA A 177 20.29 15.28 -18.57
CA ALA A 177 19.02 15.48 -17.87
C ALA A 177 19.05 16.74 -16.97
N ALA A 178 20.20 17.03 -16.33
CA ALA A 178 20.41 18.25 -15.57
C ALA A 178 20.36 19.52 -16.45
N ARG A 179 20.97 19.49 -17.64
CA ARG A 179 20.90 20.59 -18.62
C ARG A 179 19.48 20.86 -19.10
N GLU A 180 18.70 19.81 -19.25
CA GLU A 180 17.29 19.86 -19.66
C GLU A 180 16.33 20.16 -18.49
N SER A 181 16.86 20.42 -17.29
CA SER A 181 16.06 20.66 -16.06
C SER A 181 15.06 19.55 -15.73
N LYS A 182 15.36 18.32 -16.14
CA LYS A 182 14.53 17.15 -15.88
C LYS A 182 14.80 16.47 -14.52
N LEU A 183 15.90 16.86 -13.84
CA LEU A 183 16.23 16.31 -12.53
C LEU A 183 15.56 17.11 -11.42
N ASP A 184 15.25 16.41 -10.33
CA ASP A 184 14.70 17.04 -9.13
C ASP A 184 15.74 17.93 -8.43
N PRO A 185 15.31 19.01 -7.77
CA PRO A 185 16.22 19.83 -6.97
C PRO A 185 16.74 19.02 -5.79
N VAL A 186 18.06 19.04 -5.58
CA VAL A 186 18.70 18.35 -4.46
C VAL A 186 18.94 19.36 -3.34
N ILE A 187 18.41 19.05 -2.17
CA ILE A 187 18.40 19.95 -1.02
C ILE A 187 19.05 19.24 0.17
N GLY A 188 19.88 19.97 0.93
CA GLY A 188 20.46 19.50 2.19
C GLY A 188 21.51 18.39 2.06
N ARG A 189 22.07 18.15 0.85
CA ARG A 189 23.10 17.14 0.57
C ARG A 189 24.44 17.72 0.11
N ASP A 190 24.67 18.99 0.34
CA ASP A 190 25.87 19.68 -0.13
C ASP A 190 27.17 19.05 0.40
N LYS A 191 27.18 18.62 1.66
CA LYS A 191 28.34 17.98 2.30
C LYS A 191 28.69 16.64 1.66
N GLU A 192 27.68 15.82 1.38
CA GLU A 192 27.86 14.53 0.73
C GLU A 192 28.30 14.70 -0.72
N ILE A 193 27.73 15.66 -1.47
CA ILE A 193 28.11 15.99 -2.84
C ILE A 193 29.58 16.49 -2.86
N GLU A 194 29.96 17.41 -1.97
CA GLU A 194 31.32 17.86 -1.85
C GLU A 194 32.27 16.70 -1.53
N ARG A 195 31.88 15.81 -0.64
CA ARG A 195 32.67 14.62 -0.31
C ARG A 195 32.85 13.69 -1.50
N VAL A 196 31.80 13.46 -2.30
CA VAL A 196 31.87 12.71 -3.57
C VAL A 196 32.87 13.36 -4.53
N MET A 197 32.83 14.70 -4.72
CA MET A 197 33.75 15.44 -5.56
C MET A 197 35.19 15.30 -5.06
N GLN A 198 35.41 15.42 -3.74
CA GLN A 198 36.74 15.23 -3.12
C GLN A 198 37.30 13.83 -3.40
N VAL A 199 36.46 12.79 -3.26
CA VAL A 199 36.87 11.40 -3.51
C VAL A 199 37.20 11.18 -4.98
N LEU A 200 36.33 11.64 -5.91
CA LEU A 200 36.56 11.52 -7.36
C LEU A 200 37.85 12.22 -7.83
N SER A 201 38.28 13.26 -7.14
CA SER A 201 39.50 14.02 -7.43
C SER A 201 40.78 13.40 -6.85
N ARG A 202 40.70 12.29 -6.08
CA ARG A 202 41.85 11.62 -5.47
C ARG A 202 42.64 10.83 -6.51
N ARG A 203 43.92 10.63 -6.25
CA ARG A 203 44.81 9.80 -7.09
C ARG A 203 44.56 8.30 -6.91
N THR A 204 44.19 7.89 -5.70
CA THR A 204 43.90 6.51 -5.33
C THR A 204 42.63 6.48 -4.51
N LYS A 205 41.90 5.37 -4.49
CA LYS A 205 40.56 5.23 -3.88
C LYS A 205 39.60 6.33 -4.37
N ASN A 206 39.61 6.55 -5.66
CA ASN A 206 38.84 7.60 -6.34
C ASN A 206 37.44 7.20 -6.76
N ASN A 207 36.97 6.03 -6.32
CA ASN A 207 35.60 5.58 -6.54
C ASN A 207 34.79 5.67 -5.23
N PRO A 208 33.90 6.63 -5.08
CA PRO A 208 33.03 6.70 -3.92
C PRO A 208 31.96 5.62 -3.94
N VAL A 209 31.63 5.05 -2.78
CA VAL A 209 30.44 4.22 -2.56
C VAL A 209 29.57 4.91 -1.54
N LEU A 210 28.35 5.25 -1.92
CA LEU A 210 27.33 5.81 -1.08
C LEU A 210 26.68 4.66 -0.29
N ILE A 211 26.84 4.67 1.03
CA ILE A 211 26.34 3.63 1.91
C ILE A 211 25.25 4.24 2.77
N GLY A 212 24.05 3.63 2.74
CA GLY A 212 22.93 4.09 3.55
C GLY A 212 21.71 3.21 3.32
N GLU A 213 20.74 3.38 4.18
CA GLU A 213 19.47 2.65 4.09
C GLU A 213 18.72 2.96 2.79
N PRO A 214 17.80 2.08 2.33
CA PRO A 214 16.99 2.37 1.16
C PRO A 214 16.11 3.61 1.41
N GLY A 215 15.94 4.45 0.39
CA GLY A 215 15.09 5.65 0.49
C GLY A 215 15.72 6.90 1.13
N VAL A 216 16.99 6.85 1.61
CA VAL A 216 17.64 8.03 2.21
C VAL A 216 18.16 9.05 1.19
N GLY A 217 17.96 8.82 -0.11
CA GLY A 217 18.35 9.77 -1.17
C GLY A 217 19.77 9.60 -1.71
N LYS A 218 20.31 8.37 -1.77
CA LYS A 218 21.65 8.10 -2.36
C LYS A 218 21.73 8.53 -3.83
N THR A 219 20.72 8.23 -4.62
CA THR A 219 20.64 8.60 -6.04
C THR A 219 20.56 10.12 -6.23
N ALA A 220 19.83 10.82 -5.34
CA ALA A 220 19.74 12.29 -5.37
C ALA A 220 21.11 12.98 -5.21
N ILE A 221 22.03 12.42 -4.42
CA ILE A 221 23.39 12.97 -4.29
C ILE A 221 24.13 12.96 -5.63
N VAL A 222 23.94 11.90 -6.43
CA VAL A 222 24.56 11.79 -7.75
C VAL A 222 23.90 12.72 -8.78
N GLU A 223 22.60 12.90 -8.67
CA GLU A 223 21.87 13.89 -9.46
C GLU A 223 22.28 15.31 -9.11
N GLY A 224 22.50 15.59 -7.80
CA GLY A 224 23.07 16.86 -7.34
C GLY A 224 24.48 17.11 -7.85
N LEU A 225 25.33 16.09 -7.91
CA LEU A 225 26.64 16.18 -8.57
C LEU A 225 26.51 16.54 -10.06
N ALA A 226 25.60 15.89 -10.79
CA ALA A 226 25.34 16.20 -12.19
C ALA A 226 24.87 17.65 -12.38
N GLN A 227 24.02 18.16 -11.50
CA GLN A 227 23.60 19.56 -11.49
C GLN A 227 24.76 20.53 -11.16
N ALA A 228 25.63 20.15 -10.20
CA ALA A 228 26.81 20.94 -9.86
C ALA A 228 27.79 21.01 -11.03
N ILE A 229 27.99 19.93 -11.79
CA ILE A 229 28.82 19.93 -13.00
C ILE A 229 28.25 20.90 -14.05
N VAL A 230 26.94 20.88 -14.29
CA VAL A 230 26.27 21.75 -15.26
C VAL A 230 26.39 23.23 -14.85
N LYS A 231 26.24 23.50 -13.54
CA LYS A 231 26.39 24.86 -12.99
C LYS A 231 27.86 25.33 -12.93
N GLY A 232 28.85 24.46 -13.19
CA GLY A 232 30.26 24.78 -13.09
C GLY A 232 30.81 24.84 -11.66
N ASN A 233 30.03 24.44 -10.64
CA ASN A 233 30.42 24.47 -9.23
C ASN A 233 31.17 23.18 -8.82
N VAL A 234 32.18 22.81 -9.61
CA VAL A 234 32.99 21.62 -9.41
C VAL A 234 34.48 21.92 -9.65
N PRO A 235 35.38 21.11 -9.07
CA PRO A 235 36.82 21.21 -9.38
C PRO A 235 37.10 21.09 -10.89
N GLU A 236 38.23 21.67 -11.35
CA GLU A 236 38.60 21.64 -12.78
C GLU A 236 38.63 20.23 -13.38
N THR A 237 39.01 19.24 -12.58
CA THR A 237 39.07 17.82 -12.96
C THR A 237 37.69 17.20 -13.29
N LEU A 238 36.60 17.86 -12.90
CA LEU A 238 35.23 17.36 -13.08
C LEU A 238 34.38 18.22 -14.03
N LYS A 239 34.88 19.39 -14.48
CA LYS A 239 34.10 20.35 -15.31
C LYS A 239 33.59 19.73 -16.61
N ASP A 240 34.38 18.88 -17.26
CA ASP A 240 34.05 18.31 -18.57
C ASP A 240 33.55 16.83 -18.45
N LYS A 241 33.24 16.41 -17.24
CA LYS A 241 32.75 15.04 -17.03
C LYS A 241 31.24 14.90 -17.21
N HIS A 242 30.85 13.75 -17.72
CA HIS A 242 29.47 13.36 -17.87
C HIS A 242 29.14 12.23 -16.90
N VAL A 243 28.09 12.40 -16.09
CA VAL A 243 27.62 11.33 -15.18
C VAL A 243 26.55 10.50 -15.89
N TYR A 244 26.79 9.21 -16.00
CA TYR A 244 25.87 8.25 -16.55
C TYR A 244 25.42 7.26 -15.49
N SER A 245 24.11 7.10 -15.32
CA SER A 245 23.52 6.03 -14.51
C SER A 245 23.36 4.77 -15.35
N LEU A 246 23.95 3.67 -14.94
CA LEU A 246 23.87 2.39 -15.63
C LEU A 246 22.63 1.61 -15.16
N ASP A 247 21.79 1.22 -16.10
CA ASP A 247 20.64 0.36 -15.84
C ASP A 247 21.04 -1.11 -16.02
N LEU A 248 21.21 -1.81 -14.89
CA LEU A 248 21.57 -3.22 -14.87
C LEU A 248 20.43 -4.11 -15.37
N GLY A 249 19.18 -3.70 -15.13
CA GLY A 249 18.01 -4.40 -15.64
C GLY A 249 17.96 -4.41 -17.16
N ALA A 250 18.25 -3.27 -17.79
CA ALA A 250 18.31 -3.14 -19.24
C ALA A 250 19.46 -3.97 -19.86
N LEU A 251 20.59 -4.10 -19.15
CA LEU A 251 21.71 -4.95 -19.62
C LEU A 251 21.36 -6.44 -19.62
N VAL A 252 20.59 -6.90 -18.63
CA VAL A 252 20.16 -8.29 -18.49
C VAL A 252 18.95 -8.60 -19.36
N ALA A 253 18.08 -7.62 -19.59
CA ALA A 253 16.85 -7.80 -20.37
C ALA A 253 17.16 -8.29 -21.81
N GLY A 254 16.52 -9.39 -22.20
CA GLY A 254 16.69 -9.98 -23.53
C GLY A 254 18.00 -10.75 -23.77
N SER A 255 18.87 -10.93 -22.77
CA SER A 255 20.00 -11.83 -22.84
C SER A 255 19.50 -13.26 -22.59
N ARG A 256 19.59 -14.12 -23.62
CA ARG A 256 19.23 -15.55 -23.50
C ARG A 256 20.38 -16.41 -22.94
N TYR A 257 21.60 -15.92 -23.06
CA TYR A 257 22.83 -16.62 -22.63
C TYR A 257 23.72 -15.69 -21.82
N ARG A 258 24.47 -16.25 -20.90
CA ARG A 258 25.47 -15.55 -20.08
C ARG A 258 26.44 -14.69 -20.90
N GLY A 259 26.84 -15.18 -22.07
CA GLY A 259 27.74 -14.45 -22.97
C GLY A 259 27.21 -13.14 -23.52
N ASP A 260 25.91 -13.04 -23.72
CA ASP A 260 25.28 -11.82 -24.27
C ASP A 260 25.40 -10.63 -23.30
N PHE A 261 25.18 -10.87 -22.02
CA PHE A 261 25.35 -9.85 -20.97
C PHE A 261 26.81 -9.40 -20.85
N GLU A 262 27.75 -10.38 -20.80
CA GLU A 262 29.16 -10.07 -20.72
C GLU A 262 29.64 -9.25 -21.92
N GLU A 263 29.16 -9.57 -23.13
CA GLU A 263 29.52 -8.86 -24.35
C GLU A 263 28.96 -7.41 -24.34
N ARG A 264 27.73 -7.23 -23.91
CA ARG A 264 27.10 -5.89 -23.76
C ARG A 264 27.88 -5.04 -22.72
N LEU A 265 28.13 -5.60 -21.54
CA LEU A 265 28.91 -4.92 -20.50
C LEU A 265 30.33 -4.56 -21.01
N LYS A 266 31.02 -5.45 -21.69
CA LYS A 266 32.33 -5.17 -22.31
C LYS A 266 32.29 -4.07 -23.35
N LYS A 267 31.21 -3.99 -24.16
CA LYS A 267 31.01 -2.90 -25.15
C LYS A 267 30.82 -1.56 -24.45
N VAL A 268 29.96 -1.48 -23.42
CA VAL A 268 29.72 -0.29 -22.60
C VAL A 268 31.03 0.18 -21.95
N LEU A 269 31.76 -0.72 -21.28
CA LEU A 269 33.01 -0.41 -20.61
C LEU A 269 34.12 0.01 -21.59
N LYS A 270 34.20 -0.55 -22.79
CA LYS A 270 35.12 -0.13 -23.83
C LYS A 270 34.82 1.29 -24.30
N GLU A 271 33.56 1.63 -24.45
CA GLU A 271 33.15 2.97 -24.84
C GLU A 271 33.50 4.00 -23.75
N ILE A 272 33.22 3.73 -22.46
CA ILE A 272 33.57 4.57 -21.33
C ILE A 272 35.08 4.82 -21.30
N ARG A 273 35.88 3.78 -21.50
CA ARG A 273 37.35 3.88 -21.56
C ARG A 273 37.83 4.75 -22.74
N THR A 274 37.19 4.60 -23.90
CA THR A 274 37.60 5.37 -25.10
C THR A 274 37.31 6.84 -24.95
N ARG A 275 36.20 7.20 -24.34
CA ARG A 275 35.80 8.58 -24.11
C ARG A 275 36.61 9.23 -22.98
N GLY A 276 36.79 8.57 -21.86
CA GLY A 276 37.54 9.07 -20.72
C GLY A 276 36.92 10.23 -19.94
N ASP A 277 35.81 10.81 -20.44
CA ASP A 277 35.07 11.92 -19.83
C ASP A 277 33.86 11.45 -19.00
N ILE A 278 33.64 10.12 -18.84
CA ILE A 278 32.48 9.55 -18.21
C ILE A 278 32.78 9.17 -16.76
N VAL A 279 31.84 9.54 -15.87
CA VAL A 279 31.73 9.03 -14.50
C VAL A 279 30.50 8.12 -14.47
N LEU A 280 30.70 6.84 -14.17
CA LEU A 280 29.63 5.86 -14.15
C LEU A 280 28.99 5.79 -12.77
N PHE A 281 27.67 5.95 -12.70
CA PHE A 281 26.91 5.68 -11.50
C PHE A 281 26.25 4.32 -11.60
N ILE A 282 26.41 3.51 -10.56
CA ILE A 282 25.82 2.17 -10.47
C ILE A 282 25.05 2.11 -9.15
N ASP A 283 23.72 2.08 -9.27
CA ASP A 283 22.88 1.83 -8.11
C ASP A 283 22.86 0.33 -7.80
N GLU A 284 22.69 -0.02 -6.53
CA GLU A 284 22.77 -1.40 -6.05
C GLU A 284 24.03 -2.13 -6.56
N ILE A 285 25.19 -1.46 -6.46
CA ILE A 285 26.48 -1.97 -7.00
C ILE A 285 26.83 -3.38 -6.47
N HIS A 286 26.26 -3.80 -5.33
CA HIS A 286 26.45 -5.12 -4.76
C HIS A 286 25.93 -6.24 -5.68
N THR A 287 24.94 -5.96 -6.54
CA THR A 287 24.39 -6.92 -7.50
C THR A 287 25.43 -7.34 -8.54
N LEU A 288 26.34 -6.43 -8.93
CA LEU A 288 27.43 -6.72 -9.84
C LEU A 288 28.59 -7.48 -9.18
N VAL A 289 28.76 -7.32 -7.87
CA VAL A 289 29.89 -7.88 -7.12
C VAL A 289 29.52 -9.23 -6.48
N GLY A 290 28.26 -9.38 -6.05
CA GLY A 290 27.77 -10.53 -5.29
C GLY A 290 27.21 -11.69 -6.12
N ALA A 291 27.02 -11.52 -7.40
CA ALA A 291 26.35 -12.49 -8.27
C ALA A 291 27.11 -13.82 -8.50
N GLY A 292 28.31 -13.99 -7.96
CA GLY A 292 29.16 -15.18 -8.17
C GLY A 292 28.88 -16.38 -7.25
N ALA A 293 27.97 -16.30 -6.28
CA ALA A 293 27.79 -17.35 -5.26
C ALA A 293 26.72 -18.41 -5.58
N ALA A 294 25.86 -18.18 -6.56
CA ALA A 294 24.87 -19.17 -7.01
C ALA A 294 25.31 -19.78 -8.35
N GLU A 295 25.20 -21.12 -8.51
CA GLU A 295 25.44 -21.81 -9.78
C GLU A 295 24.61 -21.18 -10.91
N GLY A 296 25.25 -20.44 -11.81
CA GLY A 296 24.61 -19.74 -12.94
C GLY A 296 24.56 -18.20 -12.81
N ALA A 297 24.99 -17.59 -11.72
CA ALA A 297 25.01 -16.15 -11.56
C ALA A 297 26.14 -15.47 -12.38
N ILE A 298 25.84 -14.27 -12.84
CA ILE A 298 26.64 -13.48 -13.77
C ILE A 298 27.81 -12.84 -13.01
N ASP A 299 29.06 -13.26 -13.30
CA ASP A 299 30.26 -12.67 -12.68
C ASP A 299 30.71 -11.39 -13.41
N ALA A 300 29.96 -10.31 -13.24
CA ALA A 300 30.36 -8.99 -13.73
C ALA A 300 31.57 -8.44 -12.97
N ALA A 301 31.82 -8.91 -11.76
CA ALA A 301 32.94 -8.49 -10.94
C ALA A 301 34.30 -8.84 -11.59
N SER A 302 34.41 -10.00 -12.25
CA SER A 302 35.62 -10.40 -12.96
C SER A 302 36.01 -9.45 -14.12
N ILE A 303 35.00 -8.79 -14.71
CA ILE A 303 35.19 -7.83 -15.81
C ILE A 303 35.54 -6.45 -15.25
N LEU A 304 34.85 -6.01 -14.18
CA LEU A 304 35.02 -4.69 -13.59
C LEU A 304 36.31 -4.55 -12.75
N LYS A 305 36.66 -5.57 -11.97
CA LYS A 305 37.84 -5.56 -11.08
C LYS A 305 39.14 -5.13 -11.76
N PRO A 306 39.51 -5.69 -12.95
CA PRO A 306 40.75 -5.28 -13.64
C PRO A 306 40.74 -3.82 -14.08
N MET A 307 39.61 -3.29 -14.52
CA MET A 307 39.49 -1.90 -14.97
C MET A 307 39.52 -0.90 -13.80
N LEU A 308 38.84 -1.22 -12.71
CA LEU A 308 38.92 -0.47 -11.45
C LEU A 308 40.35 -0.50 -10.88
N ALA A 309 41.02 -1.66 -10.96
CA ALA A 309 42.38 -1.83 -10.49
C ALA A 309 43.38 -0.96 -11.26
N ARG A 310 43.17 -0.74 -12.55
CA ARG A 310 44.02 0.11 -13.40
C ARG A 310 43.65 1.59 -13.39
N GLY A 311 42.52 1.96 -12.75
CA GLY A 311 42.04 3.35 -12.74
C GLY A 311 41.46 3.79 -14.09
N GLU A 312 41.11 2.83 -14.95
CA GLU A 312 40.53 3.09 -16.28
C GLU A 312 39.03 3.47 -16.21
N LEU A 313 38.41 3.26 -15.05
CA LEU A 313 37.00 3.53 -14.78
C LEU A 313 36.84 4.38 -13.52
N GLN A 314 36.13 5.49 -13.64
CA GLN A 314 35.64 6.26 -12.49
C GLN A 314 34.18 5.88 -12.22
N THR A 315 33.91 5.37 -11.03
CA THR A 315 32.58 4.82 -10.68
C THR A 315 32.12 5.39 -9.35
N ILE A 316 30.84 5.76 -9.29
CA ILE A 316 30.11 6.05 -8.06
C ILE A 316 29.20 4.86 -7.83
N GLY A 317 29.34 4.17 -6.70
CA GLY A 317 28.43 3.09 -6.31
C GLY A 317 27.42 3.55 -5.27
N ALA A 318 26.25 2.93 -5.23
CA ALA A 318 25.32 3.06 -4.13
C ALA A 318 24.94 1.66 -3.62
N THR A 319 24.84 1.49 -2.30
CA THR A 319 24.48 0.21 -1.67
C THR A 319 24.01 0.43 -0.22
N THR A 320 23.52 -0.63 0.42
CA THR A 320 23.25 -0.64 1.86
C THR A 320 24.49 -1.00 2.67
N LEU A 321 24.47 -0.75 3.98
CA LEU A 321 25.59 -1.09 4.87
C LEU A 321 25.83 -2.60 4.94
N ASP A 322 24.76 -3.37 5.01
CA ASP A 322 24.85 -4.83 5.12
C ASP A 322 25.43 -5.47 3.84
N GLU A 323 24.97 -5.02 2.67
CA GLU A 323 25.50 -5.52 1.40
C GLU A 323 26.94 -5.05 1.16
N TYR A 324 27.31 -3.85 1.63
CA TYR A 324 28.69 -3.39 1.58
C TYR A 324 29.62 -4.27 2.39
N ARG A 325 29.26 -4.60 3.63
CA ARG A 325 30.01 -5.52 4.51
C ARG A 325 30.11 -6.91 3.91
N LYS A 326 29.03 -7.40 3.33
CA LYS A 326 28.95 -8.75 2.77
C LYS A 326 29.80 -8.94 1.51
N HIS A 327 29.83 -7.95 0.62
CA HIS A 327 30.38 -8.04 -0.73
C HIS A 327 31.67 -7.23 -0.94
N PHE A 328 31.83 -6.07 -0.30
CA PHE A 328 32.97 -5.19 -0.53
C PHE A 328 34.07 -5.34 0.51
N GLU A 329 33.75 -5.37 1.79
CA GLU A 329 34.75 -5.51 2.86
C GLU A 329 35.49 -6.85 2.83
N LYS A 330 34.83 -7.89 2.33
CA LYS A 330 35.43 -9.22 2.18
C LYS A 330 36.38 -9.33 0.97
N ASP A 331 36.31 -8.38 0.03
CA ASP A 331 37.14 -8.38 -1.17
C ASP A 331 38.23 -7.29 -1.09
N ALA A 332 39.44 -7.69 -0.71
CA ALA A 332 40.57 -6.76 -0.54
C ALA A 332 40.94 -5.98 -1.82
N ALA A 333 40.55 -6.44 -3.01
CA ALA A 333 40.81 -5.73 -4.26
C ALA A 333 39.83 -4.56 -4.44
N LEU A 334 38.58 -4.74 -4.07
CA LEU A 334 37.56 -3.71 -4.13
C LEU A 334 37.70 -2.70 -2.99
N GLU A 335 37.94 -3.16 -1.77
CA GLU A 335 38.13 -2.29 -0.59
C GLU A 335 39.26 -1.25 -0.80
N ARG A 336 40.34 -1.63 -1.48
CA ARG A 336 41.43 -0.72 -1.80
C ARG A 336 41.11 0.32 -2.89
N ARG A 337 40.00 0.16 -3.60
CA ARG A 337 39.62 1.03 -4.74
C ARG A 337 38.44 1.92 -4.45
N PHE A 338 37.55 1.47 -3.57
CA PHE A 338 36.37 2.21 -3.20
C PHE A 338 36.57 2.95 -1.87
N GLN A 339 35.97 4.13 -1.79
CA GLN A 339 35.92 4.92 -0.56
C GLN A 339 34.47 5.02 -0.09
N PRO A 340 34.14 4.43 1.08
CA PRO A 340 32.79 4.54 1.63
C PRO A 340 32.48 5.99 2.04
N ILE A 341 31.25 6.41 1.72
CA ILE A 341 30.65 7.67 2.13
C ILE A 341 29.31 7.29 2.75
N GLN A 342 29.16 7.55 4.04
CA GLN A 342 27.92 7.25 4.75
C GLN A 342 26.88 8.33 4.43
N VAL A 343 25.68 7.88 4.05
CA VAL A 343 24.52 8.71 3.79
C VAL A 343 23.48 8.40 4.87
N ASN A 344 23.34 9.32 5.80
CA ASN A 344 22.39 9.17 6.91
C ASN A 344 20.99 9.63 6.50
N GLU A 345 19.99 9.12 7.21
CA GLU A 345 18.62 9.61 7.13
C GLU A 345 18.58 11.12 7.46
N PRO A 346 17.89 11.95 6.66
CA PRO A 346 17.75 13.38 6.95
C PRO A 346 16.85 13.58 8.19
N THR A 347 17.02 14.71 8.88
CA THR A 347 16.12 15.10 9.97
C THR A 347 14.76 15.50 9.41
N VAL A 348 13.75 15.56 10.29
CA VAL A 348 12.40 15.99 9.91
C VAL A 348 12.42 17.39 9.29
N GLU A 349 13.22 18.32 9.85
CA GLU A 349 13.35 19.69 9.33
C GLU A 349 13.93 19.69 7.91
N HIS A 350 15.03 18.96 7.67
CA HIS A 350 15.59 18.83 6.33
C HIS A 350 14.62 18.14 5.35
N THR A 351 13.84 17.18 5.84
CA THR A 351 12.82 16.53 5.00
C THR A 351 11.75 17.53 4.58
N ILE A 352 11.29 18.41 5.47
CA ILE A 352 10.34 19.47 5.12
C ILE A 352 10.91 20.40 4.02
N GLU A 353 12.20 20.74 4.11
CA GLU A 353 12.85 21.54 3.07
C GLU A 353 12.90 20.80 1.72
N ILE A 354 13.21 19.50 1.75
CA ILE A 354 13.20 18.66 0.54
C ILE A 354 11.79 18.63 -0.08
N LEU A 355 10.75 18.40 0.74
CA LEU A 355 9.37 18.37 0.28
C LEU A 355 8.93 19.72 -0.32
N LYS A 356 9.33 20.84 0.29
CA LYS A 356 9.09 22.18 -0.26
C LYS A 356 9.74 22.38 -1.63
N GLY A 357 10.93 21.86 -1.82
CA GLY A 357 11.61 21.94 -3.11
C GLY A 357 11.01 21.03 -4.20
N LEU A 358 10.34 19.94 -3.80
CA LEU A 358 9.69 19.03 -4.72
C LEU A 358 8.23 19.42 -5.03
N ARG A 359 7.63 20.30 -4.23
CA ARG A 359 6.21 20.72 -4.29
C ARG A 359 5.74 20.98 -5.71
N ASP A 360 6.38 21.93 -6.41
CA ASP A 360 5.93 22.41 -7.73
C ASP A 360 5.83 21.28 -8.76
N ARG A 361 6.68 20.28 -8.65
CA ARG A 361 6.66 19.10 -9.54
C ARG A 361 5.48 18.20 -9.27
N TYR A 362 5.21 17.91 -7.99
CA TYR A 362 4.08 17.08 -7.58
C TYR A 362 2.74 17.78 -7.84
N GLU A 363 2.67 19.10 -7.59
CA GLU A 363 1.52 19.92 -7.93
C GLU A 363 1.22 19.90 -9.43
N SER A 364 2.26 20.06 -10.25
CA SER A 364 2.15 20.02 -11.72
C SER A 364 1.74 18.63 -12.22
N HIS A 365 2.25 17.55 -11.60
CA HIS A 365 1.94 16.18 -12.00
C HIS A 365 0.51 15.80 -11.67
N HIS A 366 0.06 16.06 -10.43
CA HIS A 366 -1.27 15.71 -9.97
C HIS A 366 -2.33 16.76 -10.27
N LYS A 367 -1.93 17.98 -10.68
CA LYS A 367 -2.81 19.14 -10.89
C LYS A 367 -3.60 19.50 -9.64
N VAL A 368 -2.92 19.55 -8.50
CA VAL A 368 -3.43 19.88 -7.17
C VAL A 368 -2.50 20.94 -6.55
N SER A 369 -2.96 21.65 -5.53
CA SER A 369 -2.11 22.49 -4.68
C SER A 369 -1.79 21.74 -3.38
N ILE A 370 -0.58 21.90 -2.84
CA ILE A 370 -0.13 21.27 -1.61
C ILE A 370 0.17 22.34 -0.57
N THR A 371 -0.56 22.32 0.55
CA THR A 371 -0.37 23.30 1.61
C THR A 371 0.94 23.08 2.37
N ASP A 372 1.47 24.14 2.97
CA ASP A 372 2.67 24.02 3.82
C ASP A 372 2.44 23.10 5.02
N ASP A 373 1.23 23.14 5.61
CA ASP A 373 0.86 22.28 6.72
C ASP A 373 0.85 20.79 6.30
N ALA A 374 0.44 20.49 5.06
CA ALA A 374 0.49 19.14 4.51
C ALA A 374 1.93 18.62 4.39
N LEU A 375 2.88 19.47 3.95
CA LEU A 375 4.29 19.10 3.84
C LEU A 375 4.90 18.84 5.22
N VAL A 376 4.61 19.71 6.19
CA VAL A 376 5.06 19.54 7.57
C VAL A 376 4.43 18.29 8.19
N GLY A 377 3.12 18.11 8.01
CA GLY A 377 2.39 16.95 8.46
C GLY A 377 2.91 15.65 7.86
N ALA A 378 3.19 15.63 6.55
CA ALA A 378 3.74 14.44 5.88
C ALA A 378 5.10 14.03 6.47
N ALA A 379 6.02 14.98 6.70
CA ALA A 379 7.33 14.68 7.27
C ALA A 379 7.22 14.16 8.71
N GLN A 380 6.43 14.83 9.56
CA GLN A 380 6.28 14.48 10.98
C GLN A 380 5.52 13.16 11.17
N MET A 381 4.43 12.97 10.41
CA MET A 381 3.64 11.75 10.51
C MET A 381 4.38 10.56 9.89
N ALA A 382 5.11 10.73 8.79
CA ALA A 382 5.93 9.66 8.23
C ALA A 382 7.01 9.22 9.23
N ASP A 383 7.71 10.16 9.86
CA ASP A 383 8.74 9.84 10.86
C ASP A 383 8.16 9.07 12.05
N ARG A 384 7.01 9.50 12.53
CA ARG A 384 6.39 8.93 13.73
C ARG A 384 5.69 7.60 13.51
N TYR A 385 5.06 7.40 12.34
CA TYR A 385 4.13 6.29 12.14
C TYR A 385 4.62 5.24 11.14
N ILE A 386 5.57 5.59 10.26
CA ILE A 386 6.16 4.65 9.30
C ILE A 386 7.57 4.29 9.80
N SER A 387 7.72 3.13 10.43
CA SER A 387 8.98 2.66 11.02
C SER A 387 9.78 1.70 10.14
N ASP A 388 9.18 1.17 9.08
CA ASP A 388 9.79 0.20 8.17
C ASP A 388 10.52 0.82 6.97
N ARG A 389 10.43 2.15 6.82
CA ARG A 389 11.06 2.95 5.77
C ARG A 389 11.76 4.18 6.36
N PHE A 390 12.58 4.83 5.54
CA PHE A 390 13.41 5.96 5.95
C PHE A 390 12.97 7.26 5.26
N LEU A 391 13.20 8.39 5.92
CA LEU A 391 13.08 9.72 5.33
C LEU A 391 14.17 9.93 4.25
N PRO A 392 13.91 10.71 3.20
CA PRO A 392 12.69 11.45 2.89
C PRO A 392 11.64 10.60 2.13
N ASP A 393 11.98 9.41 1.65
CA ASP A 393 11.18 8.59 0.73
C ASP A 393 9.76 8.34 1.25
N LYS A 394 9.63 7.88 2.51
CA LYS A 394 8.32 7.64 3.15
C LYS A 394 7.43 8.90 3.23
N ALA A 395 8.01 10.10 3.33
CA ALA A 395 7.25 11.34 3.36
C ALA A 395 6.87 11.81 1.95
N ILE A 396 7.74 11.57 0.97
CA ILE A 396 7.46 11.82 -0.45
C ILE A 396 6.31 10.94 -0.92
N ASP A 397 6.34 9.64 -0.59
CA ASP A 397 5.28 8.69 -0.92
C ASP A 397 3.91 9.15 -0.40
N LEU A 398 3.82 9.66 0.84
CA LEU A 398 2.57 10.18 1.39
C LEU A 398 2.01 11.34 0.58
N ILE A 399 2.86 12.25 0.12
CA ILE A 399 2.45 13.39 -0.69
C ILE A 399 2.00 12.92 -2.08
N ASP A 400 2.74 12.01 -2.69
CA ASP A 400 2.43 11.46 -4.01
C ASP A 400 1.09 10.70 -3.99
N GLU A 401 0.87 9.87 -2.98
CA GLU A 401 -0.38 9.13 -2.80
C GLU A 401 -1.55 10.08 -2.51
N ALA A 402 -1.36 11.10 -1.66
CA ALA A 402 -2.40 12.09 -1.36
C ALA A 402 -2.79 12.88 -2.62
N GLY A 403 -1.82 13.32 -3.42
CA GLY A 403 -2.05 14.00 -4.69
C GLY A 403 -2.78 13.12 -5.70
N SER A 404 -2.36 11.86 -5.81
CA SER A 404 -2.99 10.85 -6.67
C SER A 404 -4.43 10.59 -6.26
N ARG A 405 -4.69 10.39 -4.97
CA ARG A 405 -6.03 10.13 -4.42
C ARG A 405 -6.98 11.31 -4.66
N LEU A 406 -6.50 12.53 -4.44
CA LEU A 406 -7.29 13.73 -4.68
C LEU A 406 -7.63 13.90 -6.15
N ARG A 407 -6.67 13.63 -7.05
CA ARG A 407 -6.88 13.60 -8.49
C ARG A 407 -7.93 12.56 -8.88
N ILE A 408 -7.86 11.34 -8.36
CA ILE A 408 -8.83 10.28 -8.63
C ILE A 408 -10.22 10.68 -8.13
N ARG A 409 -10.34 11.22 -6.91
CA ARG A 409 -11.63 11.73 -6.38
C ARG A 409 -12.26 12.76 -7.33
N ARG A 410 -11.47 13.66 -7.91
CA ARG A 410 -11.96 14.65 -8.88
C ARG A 410 -12.38 14.05 -10.22
N MET A 411 -11.74 12.97 -10.64
CA MET A 411 -12.06 12.27 -11.90
C MET A 411 -13.19 11.26 -11.73
N THR A 412 -13.52 10.87 -10.51
CA THR A 412 -14.58 9.91 -10.23
C THR A 412 -15.93 10.60 -10.31
N VAL A 413 -16.79 10.07 -11.17
CA VAL A 413 -18.15 10.58 -11.37
C VAL A 413 -18.94 10.46 -10.05
N PRO A 414 -19.60 11.56 -9.56
CA PRO A 414 -20.39 11.52 -8.34
C PRO A 414 -21.49 10.45 -8.36
N PRO A 415 -21.88 9.91 -7.19
CA PRO A 415 -22.94 8.92 -7.09
C PRO A 415 -24.25 9.37 -7.76
N GLU A 416 -24.58 10.65 -7.65
CA GLU A 416 -25.78 11.27 -8.23
C GLU A 416 -25.83 11.09 -9.78
N ILE A 417 -24.68 11.20 -10.45
CA ILE A 417 -24.63 10.98 -11.92
C ILE A 417 -24.69 9.50 -12.24
N ARG A 418 -24.22 8.60 -11.37
CA ARG A 418 -24.36 7.16 -11.52
C ARG A 418 -25.80 6.68 -11.38
N GLU A 419 -26.58 7.32 -10.51
CA GLU A 419 -28.01 7.05 -10.38
C GLU A 419 -28.76 7.30 -11.68
N TYR A 420 -28.35 8.29 -12.48
CA TYR A 420 -28.92 8.49 -13.82
C TYR A 420 -28.68 7.29 -14.74
N ASP A 421 -27.49 6.63 -14.66
CA ASP A 421 -27.19 5.45 -15.47
C ASP A 421 -28.12 4.28 -15.10
N GLU A 422 -28.38 4.07 -13.80
CA GLU A 422 -29.30 3.04 -13.32
C GLU A 422 -30.73 3.33 -13.80
N ARG A 423 -31.20 4.57 -13.60
CA ARG A 423 -32.53 5.00 -14.04
C ARG A 423 -32.72 4.94 -15.56
N ILE A 424 -31.68 5.21 -16.34
CA ILE A 424 -31.68 5.06 -17.80
C ILE A 424 -31.72 3.58 -18.17
N ALA A 425 -30.97 2.72 -17.48
CA ALA A 425 -30.98 1.28 -17.70
C ALA A 425 -32.35 0.65 -17.37
N ASP A 426 -33.00 1.12 -16.31
CA ASP A 426 -34.36 0.70 -15.96
C ASP A 426 -35.36 1.15 -17.00
N ALA A 427 -35.35 2.42 -17.39
CA ALA A 427 -36.22 2.92 -18.44
C ALA A 427 -36.06 2.19 -19.79
N ARG A 428 -34.84 1.73 -20.11
CA ARG A 428 -34.57 0.90 -21.29
C ARG A 428 -35.17 -0.47 -21.16
N ARG A 429 -35.00 -1.13 -20.02
CA ARG A 429 -35.60 -2.46 -19.76
C ARG A 429 -37.12 -2.40 -19.82
N ASP A 430 -37.72 -1.40 -19.20
CA ASP A 430 -39.15 -1.20 -19.24
C ASP A 430 -39.67 -0.92 -20.66
N LYS A 431 -38.93 -0.15 -21.47
CA LYS A 431 -39.24 0.13 -22.88
C LYS A 431 -39.18 -1.16 -23.70
N GLU A 432 -38.15 -1.99 -23.54
CA GLU A 432 -38.05 -3.28 -24.25
C GLU A 432 -39.20 -4.20 -23.87
N SER A 433 -39.53 -4.30 -22.57
CA SER A 433 -40.68 -5.07 -22.10
C SER A 433 -42.01 -4.56 -22.65
N ALA A 434 -42.20 -3.24 -22.77
CA ALA A 434 -43.39 -2.64 -23.40
C ALA A 434 -43.47 -2.92 -24.91
N ILE A 435 -42.32 -2.97 -25.59
CA ILE A 435 -42.28 -3.36 -27.04
C ILE A 435 -42.64 -4.85 -27.20
N ASP A 436 -42.10 -5.71 -26.37
CA ASP A 436 -42.38 -7.16 -26.41
C ASP A 436 -43.86 -7.47 -26.11
N SER A 437 -44.49 -6.67 -25.23
CA SER A 437 -45.92 -6.74 -24.94
C SER A 437 -46.82 -6.02 -25.95
N GLN A 438 -46.24 -5.44 -27.04
CA GLN A 438 -46.93 -4.66 -28.05
C GLN A 438 -47.69 -3.42 -27.55
N ASP A 439 -47.31 -2.88 -26.41
CA ASP A 439 -47.83 -1.64 -25.84
C ASP A 439 -47.01 -0.44 -26.37
N PHE A 440 -47.32 -0.01 -27.60
CA PHE A 440 -46.60 1.02 -28.31
C PHE A 440 -46.74 2.42 -27.67
N GLU A 441 -47.87 2.69 -27.01
CA GLU A 441 -48.14 3.96 -26.33
C GLU A 441 -47.21 4.11 -25.10
N LYS A 442 -47.12 3.05 -24.30
CA LYS A 442 -46.23 2.98 -23.15
C LYS A 442 -44.74 2.99 -23.57
N ALA A 443 -44.39 2.28 -24.64
CA ALA A 443 -43.06 2.29 -25.20
C ALA A 443 -42.65 3.69 -25.69
N ALA A 444 -43.55 4.46 -26.29
CA ALA A 444 -43.28 5.85 -26.68
C ALA A 444 -43.05 6.78 -25.49
N ALA A 445 -43.90 6.67 -24.45
CA ALA A 445 -43.71 7.44 -23.23
C ALA A 445 -42.38 7.11 -22.50
N LEU A 446 -41.98 5.83 -22.46
CA LEU A 446 -40.72 5.39 -21.88
C LEU A 446 -39.50 5.84 -22.69
N ARG A 447 -39.63 5.90 -24.02
CA ARG A 447 -38.58 6.49 -24.90
C ARG A 447 -38.37 7.97 -24.63
N ASP A 448 -39.45 8.72 -24.41
CA ASP A 448 -39.35 10.15 -24.13
C ASP A 448 -38.77 10.37 -22.69
N LYS A 449 -39.13 9.51 -21.75
CA LYS A 449 -38.50 9.48 -20.41
C LYS A 449 -37.02 9.16 -20.48
N GLU A 450 -36.59 8.15 -21.24
CA GLU A 450 -35.18 7.82 -21.49
C GLU A 450 -34.42 9.02 -22.07
N LYS A 451 -34.99 9.68 -23.07
CA LYS A 451 -34.38 10.85 -23.70
C LYS A 451 -34.19 12.02 -22.73
N ASN A 452 -35.18 12.27 -21.89
CA ASN A 452 -35.10 13.32 -20.85
C ASN A 452 -34.04 13.02 -19.82
N LEU A 453 -33.97 11.76 -19.30
CA LEU A 453 -32.96 11.32 -18.36
C LEU A 453 -31.54 11.42 -18.94
N ILE A 454 -31.37 11.13 -20.23
CA ILE A 454 -30.07 11.31 -20.92
C ILE A 454 -29.71 12.79 -21.02
N ALA A 455 -30.67 13.67 -21.30
CA ALA A 455 -30.42 15.11 -21.35
C ALA A 455 -30.05 15.66 -19.96
N GLU A 456 -30.79 15.28 -18.93
CA GLU A 456 -30.49 15.64 -17.53
C GLU A 456 -29.10 15.15 -17.10
N LYS A 457 -28.72 13.92 -17.44
CA LYS A 457 -27.37 13.38 -17.20
C LYS A 457 -26.28 14.21 -17.87
N VAL A 458 -26.47 14.56 -19.15
CA VAL A 458 -25.49 15.38 -19.89
C VAL A 458 -25.35 16.77 -19.28
N ASP A 459 -26.44 17.39 -18.85
CA ASP A 459 -26.40 18.69 -18.17
C ASP A 459 -25.76 18.59 -16.79
N ALA A 460 -26.05 17.53 -16.03
CA ALA A 460 -25.38 17.24 -14.75
C ALA A 460 -23.87 17.00 -14.93
N GLU A 461 -23.47 16.21 -15.93
CA GLU A 461 -22.05 16.00 -16.27
C GLU A 461 -21.35 17.29 -16.69
N LYS A 462 -22.04 18.16 -17.45
CA LYS A 462 -21.48 19.44 -17.90
C LYS A 462 -21.29 20.39 -16.71
N ASN A 463 -22.29 20.47 -15.82
CA ASN A 463 -22.22 21.28 -14.61
C ASN A 463 -21.12 20.76 -13.66
N TRP A 464 -21.00 19.44 -13.50
CA TRP A 464 -19.93 18.82 -12.71
C TRP A 464 -18.55 19.10 -13.30
N LYS A 465 -18.37 18.96 -14.62
CA LYS A 465 -17.12 19.26 -15.30
C LYS A 465 -16.74 20.73 -15.19
N SER A 466 -17.71 21.64 -15.36
CA SER A 466 -17.44 23.07 -15.26
C SER A 466 -17.15 23.52 -13.82
N GLY A 467 -17.87 22.98 -12.82
CA GLY A 467 -17.63 23.30 -11.42
C GLY A 467 -16.32 22.73 -10.85
N ASN A 468 -15.83 21.60 -11.38
CA ASN A 468 -14.58 20.99 -10.94
C ASN A 468 -13.31 21.56 -11.60
N LEU A 469 -13.45 22.30 -12.71
CA LEU A 469 -12.29 22.88 -13.40
C LEU A 469 -11.81 24.19 -12.75
N ASP A 470 -12.65 24.90 -12.02
CA ASP A 470 -12.33 26.21 -11.45
C ASP A 470 -11.79 26.19 -10.01
N VAL A 471 -11.90 25.06 -9.30
CA VAL A 471 -11.38 24.93 -7.93
C VAL A 471 -10.13 24.08 -7.94
N VAL A 472 -8.99 24.70 -7.62
CA VAL A 472 -7.74 23.95 -7.40
C VAL A 472 -7.93 23.14 -6.12
N ALA A 473 -7.92 21.82 -6.23
CA ALA A 473 -8.03 20.95 -5.06
C ALA A 473 -6.75 21.02 -4.24
N GLU A 474 -6.89 21.20 -2.94
CA GLU A 474 -5.77 21.35 -2.01
C GLU A 474 -5.52 20.07 -1.23
N VAL A 475 -4.26 19.63 -1.20
CA VAL A 475 -3.80 18.57 -0.29
C VAL A 475 -3.57 19.21 1.07
N THR A 476 -4.39 18.83 2.04
CA THR A 476 -4.31 19.30 3.42
C THR A 476 -3.64 18.28 4.32
N GLU A 477 -3.23 18.68 5.52
CA GLU A 477 -2.68 17.76 6.53
C GLU A 477 -3.67 16.64 6.89
N GLU A 478 -4.98 16.93 6.87
CA GLU A 478 -6.04 15.95 7.15
C GLU A 478 -6.05 14.84 6.07
N LEU A 479 -5.87 15.22 4.80
CA LEU A 479 -5.78 14.25 3.71
C LEU A 479 -4.53 13.37 3.83
N ILE A 480 -3.39 13.95 4.24
CA ILE A 480 -2.17 13.18 4.54
C ILE A 480 -2.42 12.19 5.68
N ALA A 481 -3.09 12.62 6.74
CA ALA A 481 -3.47 11.74 7.86
C ALA A 481 -4.41 10.61 7.42
N GLU A 482 -5.38 10.90 6.52
CA GLU A 482 -6.28 9.90 5.95
C GLU A 482 -5.52 8.87 5.09
N VAL A 483 -4.58 9.32 4.26
CA VAL A 483 -3.74 8.43 3.45
C VAL A 483 -2.91 7.52 4.34
N LEU A 484 -2.25 8.09 5.33
CA LEU A 484 -1.44 7.34 6.29
C LEU A 484 -2.28 6.32 7.07
N SER A 485 -3.49 6.71 7.49
CA SER A 485 -4.43 5.83 8.17
C SER A 485 -4.79 4.61 7.32
N ASN A 486 -5.03 4.82 6.03
CA ASN A 486 -5.36 3.73 5.11
C ASN A 486 -4.16 2.83 4.82
N ALA A 487 -2.96 3.40 4.70
CA ALA A 487 -1.73 2.66 4.44
C ALA A 487 -1.28 1.81 5.64
N THR A 488 -1.44 2.34 6.86
CA THR A 488 -0.96 1.68 8.09
C THR A 488 -2.05 0.94 8.86
N GLY A 489 -3.33 1.18 8.53
CA GLY A 489 -4.47 0.67 9.30
C GLY A 489 -4.67 1.37 10.64
N ILE A 490 -3.95 2.45 10.91
CA ILE A 490 -4.01 3.18 12.18
C ILE A 490 -4.88 4.40 11.98
N PRO A 491 -5.86 4.65 12.84
CA PRO A 491 -6.59 5.91 12.82
C PRO A 491 -5.63 7.03 13.26
N VAL A 492 -5.00 7.67 12.28
CA VAL A 492 -4.16 8.85 12.51
C VAL A 492 -5.06 10.06 12.59
N PHE A 493 -5.80 10.17 13.67
CA PHE A 493 -6.46 11.42 13.99
C PHE A 493 -5.45 12.32 14.68
N LYS A 494 -5.36 13.59 14.29
CA LYS A 494 -4.91 14.62 15.20
C LYS A 494 -5.64 14.41 16.51
N LEU A 495 -5.00 14.68 17.64
CA LEU A 495 -5.69 14.90 18.92
C LEU A 495 -6.64 16.09 18.73
N THR A 496 -7.73 15.84 18.01
CA THR A 496 -8.85 16.77 17.86
C THR A 496 -9.62 16.79 19.17
N GLU A 497 -10.44 17.78 19.38
CA GLU A 497 -11.35 17.83 20.54
C GLU A 497 -12.16 16.53 20.68
N GLN A 498 -12.47 15.85 19.57
CA GLN A 498 -13.17 14.56 19.57
C GLN A 498 -12.36 13.42 20.19
N GLU A 499 -11.06 13.34 19.95
CA GLU A 499 -10.20 12.30 20.56
C GLU A 499 -9.99 12.57 22.05
N THR A 500 -9.83 13.84 22.45
CA THR A 500 -9.77 14.23 23.85
C THR A 500 -11.05 13.87 24.59
N ALA A 501 -12.22 14.14 24.01
CA ALA A 501 -13.51 13.77 24.57
C ALA A 501 -13.67 12.23 24.67
N ARG A 502 -13.15 11.47 23.71
CA ARG A 502 -13.15 10.02 23.71
C ARG A 502 -12.26 9.46 24.82
N LEU A 503 -11.04 9.98 24.98
CA LEU A 503 -10.14 9.59 26.07
C LEU A 503 -10.71 9.89 27.47
N LEU A 504 -11.50 10.94 27.61
CA LEU A 504 -12.21 11.25 28.84
C LEU A 504 -13.31 10.24 29.16
N ARG A 505 -13.98 9.67 28.15
CA ARG A 505 -15.00 8.62 28.29
C ARG A 505 -14.43 7.21 28.26
N MET A 506 -13.11 7.07 28.28
CA MET A 506 -12.44 5.77 28.18
C MET A 506 -12.92 4.77 29.24
N GLU A 507 -13.16 5.23 30.46
CA GLU A 507 -13.63 4.38 31.56
C GLU A 507 -15.00 3.77 31.22
N ASP A 508 -15.93 4.59 30.76
CA ASP A 508 -17.29 4.16 30.38
C ASP A 508 -17.25 3.16 29.22
N GLU A 509 -16.42 3.41 28.21
CA GLU A 509 -16.28 2.51 27.06
C GLU A 509 -15.67 1.16 27.44
N LEU A 510 -14.69 1.14 28.32
CA LEU A 510 -14.10 -0.10 28.82
C LEU A 510 -15.12 -0.87 29.68
N HIS A 511 -15.92 -0.19 30.50
CA HIS A 511 -16.97 -0.82 31.32
C HIS A 511 -18.11 -1.45 30.51
N ARG A 512 -18.34 -1.02 29.25
CA ARG A 512 -19.33 -1.70 28.38
C ARG A 512 -19.03 -3.16 28.13
N ARG A 513 -17.75 -3.54 28.17
CA ARG A 513 -17.31 -4.93 27.89
C ARG A 513 -16.70 -5.62 29.10
N VAL A 514 -16.10 -4.87 29.98
CA VAL A 514 -15.45 -5.41 31.19
C VAL A 514 -16.29 -5.00 32.39
N ILE A 515 -16.97 -5.97 32.94
CA ILE A 515 -17.85 -5.77 34.09
C ILE A 515 -17.02 -5.79 35.38
N GLY A 516 -17.37 -4.89 36.30
CA GLY A 516 -16.61 -4.69 37.53
C GLY A 516 -15.22 -4.10 37.28
N GLN A 517 -14.28 -4.38 38.17
CA GLN A 517 -12.87 -3.97 38.06
C GLN A 517 -12.66 -2.44 37.99
N ASP A 518 -13.53 -1.64 38.63
CA ASP A 518 -13.54 -0.17 38.52
C ASP A 518 -12.17 0.44 38.82
N GLN A 519 -11.49 -0.05 39.89
CA GLN A 519 -10.18 0.46 40.28
C GLN A 519 -9.09 0.15 39.23
N ALA A 520 -9.16 -1.04 38.62
CA ALA A 520 -8.23 -1.46 37.59
C ALA A 520 -8.40 -0.63 36.31
N ILE A 521 -9.66 -0.42 35.88
CA ILE A 521 -10.00 0.39 34.70
C ILE A 521 -9.61 1.84 34.91
N LYS A 522 -9.87 2.40 36.09
CA LYS A 522 -9.52 3.78 36.44
C LYS A 522 -8.00 3.98 36.43
N ALA A 523 -7.23 3.09 37.07
CA ALA A 523 -5.77 3.15 37.07
C ALA A 523 -5.19 3.08 35.66
N LEU A 524 -5.67 2.12 34.85
CA LEU A 524 -5.27 1.98 33.45
C LEU A 524 -5.58 3.23 32.62
N SER A 525 -6.80 3.74 32.75
CA SER A 525 -7.25 4.93 32.01
C SER A 525 -6.45 6.18 32.36
N GLN A 526 -6.13 6.36 33.65
CA GLN A 526 -5.27 7.47 34.08
C GLN A 526 -3.85 7.36 33.52
N ALA A 527 -3.27 6.17 33.52
CA ALA A 527 -1.93 5.95 32.97
C ALA A 527 -1.89 6.18 31.45
N ILE A 528 -2.89 5.72 30.71
CA ILE A 528 -2.99 5.95 29.26
C ILE A 528 -3.18 7.45 28.95
N ARG A 529 -4.07 8.12 29.68
CA ARG A 529 -4.29 9.58 29.52
C ARG A 529 -3.00 10.36 29.76
N ARG A 530 -2.22 10.02 30.81
CA ARG A 530 -0.91 10.62 31.10
C ARG A 530 0.09 10.44 29.94
N THR A 531 0.14 9.26 29.36
CA THR A 531 1.01 8.98 28.20
C THR A 531 0.58 9.77 26.97
N ARG A 532 -0.73 9.82 26.66
CA ARG A 532 -1.26 10.54 25.50
C ARG A 532 -1.15 12.07 25.65
N ALA A 533 -1.15 12.58 26.86
CA ALA A 533 -0.89 14.00 27.14
C ALA A 533 0.57 14.42 26.96
N GLY A 534 1.47 13.51 26.52
CA GLY A 534 2.88 13.81 26.27
C GLY A 534 3.75 13.93 27.54
N LEU A 535 3.24 13.51 28.70
CA LEU A 535 3.96 13.62 29.97
C LEU A 535 4.91 12.44 30.25
N LYS A 536 5.05 11.51 29.29
CA LYS A 536 5.92 10.36 29.37
C LYS A 536 7.17 10.53 28.49
N ASP A 537 8.28 9.86 28.86
CA ASP A 537 9.47 9.79 28.03
C ASP A 537 9.14 9.17 26.66
N PRO A 538 9.37 9.89 25.55
CA PRO A 538 9.04 9.44 24.19
C PRO A 538 9.87 8.22 23.73
N ARG A 539 10.92 7.86 24.46
CA ARG A 539 11.73 6.67 24.16
C ARG A 539 11.08 5.38 24.62
N ARG A 540 10.19 5.42 25.60
CA ARG A 540 9.55 4.24 26.19
C ARG A 540 8.29 3.82 25.43
N PRO A 541 7.86 2.54 25.59
CA PRO A 541 6.57 2.09 25.05
C PRO A 541 5.40 2.97 25.50
N GLY A 542 4.30 2.98 24.75
CA GLY A 542 3.09 3.75 25.03
C GLY A 542 2.43 3.45 26.38
N GLY A 543 2.76 2.31 27.00
CA GLY A 543 2.37 1.89 28.34
C GLY A 543 2.96 0.54 28.67
N SER A 544 3.26 0.30 29.95
CA SER A 544 3.76 -0.98 30.44
C SER A 544 3.08 -1.34 31.76
N PHE A 545 2.30 -2.43 31.77
CA PHE A 545 1.43 -2.78 32.90
C PHE A 545 1.59 -4.25 33.29
N ILE A 546 1.52 -4.52 34.58
CA ILE A 546 1.31 -5.86 35.10
C ILE A 546 -0.14 -5.97 35.59
N PHE A 547 -0.90 -6.91 35.01
CA PHE A 547 -2.25 -7.27 35.42
C PHE A 547 -2.19 -8.48 36.35
N ALA A 548 -2.28 -8.24 37.65
CA ALA A 548 -2.23 -9.27 38.67
C ALA A 548 -3.62 -9.58 39.19
N GLY A 549 -3.95 -10.87 39.32
CA GLY A 549 -5.27 -11.28 39.84
C GLY A 549 -5.60 -12.72 39.53
N PRO A 550 -6.71 -13.26 40.06
CA PRO A 550 -7.16 -14.63 39.86
C PRO A 550 -7.42 -14.95 38.36
N SER A 551 -7.55 -16.21 38.00
CA SER A 551 -7.94 -16.61 36.68
C SER A 551 -9.40 -16.20 36.40
N GLY A 552 -9.75 -15.88 35.18
CA GLY A 552 -11.13 -15.62 34.73
C GLY A 552 -11.80 -14.35 35.25
N VAL A 553 -11.02 -13.35 35.75
CA VAL A 553 -11.54 -12.06 36.22
C VAL A 553 -11.56 -10.94 35.18
N GLY A 554 -11.20 -11.24 33.93
CA GLY A 554 -11.28 -10.28 32.81
C GLY A 554 -9.95 -9.65 32.39
N LYS A 555 -8.76 -10.11 32.84
CA LYS A 555 -7.44 -9.53 32.47
C LYS A 555 -7.23 -9.49 30.96
N THR A 556 -7.43 -10.60 30.27
CA THR A 556 -7.25 -10.71 28.81
C THR A 556 -8.34 -9.93 28.05
N GLU A 557 -9.58 -9.91 28.57
CA GLU A 557 -10.68 -9.15 27.96
C GLU A 557 -10.45 -7.64 28.04
N LEU A 558 -9.95 -7.14 29.19
CA LEU A 558 -9.57 -5.73 29.31
C LEU A 558 -8.46 -5.36 28.31
N SER A 559 -7.48 -6.23 28.11
CA SER A 559 -6.40 -6.03 27.12
C SER A 559 -6.94 -5.95 25.69
N ARG A 560 -7.89 -6.83 25.34
CA ARG A 560 -8.55 -6.83 24.02
C ARG A 560 -9.44 -5.61 23.81
N THR A 561 -10.22 -5.24 24.84
CA THR A 561 -11.06 -4.04 24.79
C THR A 561 -10.21 -2.78 24.67
N LEU A 562 -9.07 -2.74 25.35
CA LEU A 562 -8.10 -1.64 25.24
C LEU A 562 -7.54 -1.53 23.82
N ALA A 563 -7.17 -2.66 23.19
CA ALA A 563 -6.68 -2.67 21.80
C ALA A 563 -7.75 -2.11 20.85
N GLN A 564 -8.99 -2.55 20.99
CA GLN A 564 -10.11 -2.04 20.18
C GLN A 564 -10.39 -0.55 20.43
N PHE A 565 -10.31 -0.12 21.67
CA PHE A 565 -10.54 1.29 22.00
C PHE A 565 -9.46 2.19 21.43
N LEU A 566 -8.18 1.84 21.55
CA LEU A 566 -7.06 2.68 21.14
C LEU A 566 -6.75 2.59 19.65
N PHE A 567 -6.85 1.40 19.07
CA PHE A 567 -6.41 1.11 17.71
C PHE A 567 -7.56 0.79 16.74
N GLY A 568 -8.81 0.78 17.24
CA GLY A 568 -9.99 0.56 16.41
C GLY A 568 -10.27 -0.89 16.04
N ASP A 569 -9.33 -1.81 16.31
CA ASP A 569 -9.42 -3.23 15.98
C ASP A 569 -9.06 -4.09 17.20
N ALA A 570 -9.88 -5.10 17.48
CA ALA A 570 -9.61 -6.09 18.52
C ALA A 570 -8.42 -7.00 18.15
N ASP A 571 -8.15 -7.17 16.87
CA ASP A 571 -7.01 -7.94 16.33
C ASP A 571 -5.68 -7.15 16.36
N ALA A 572 -5.71 -5.89 16.80
CA ALA A 572 -4.52 -5.14 17.15
C ALA A 572 -3.87 -5.59 18.49
N MET A 573 -4.22 -6.80 18.96
CA MET A 573 -3.62 -7.44 20.13
C MET A 573 -2.71 -8.59 19.69
N ILE A 574 -1.44 -8.53 20.10
CA ILE A 574 -0.46 -9.61 19.94
C ILE A 574 -0.41 -10.38 21.27
N GLN A 575 -1.01 -11.56 21.32
CA GLN A 575 -1.01 -12.42 22.49
C GLN A 575 0.08 -13.47 22.39
N LEU A 576 0.83 -13.63 23.49
CA LEU A 576 1.92 -14.59 23.67
C LEU A 576 1.73 -15.30 25.00
N ASP A 577 1.54 -16.60 25.00
CA ASP A 577 1.44 -17.44 26.20
C ASP A 577 2.86 -17.82 26.67
N MET A 578 3.27 -17.33 27.81
CA MET A 578 4.62 -17.54 28.33
C MET A 578 4.88 -18.96 28.81
N SER A 579 3.85 -19.78 28.97
CA SER A 579 4.03 -21.22 29.23
C SER A 579 4.72 -21.95 28.07
N GLU A 580 4.57 -21.46 26.81
CA GLU A 580 5.26 -22.00 25.63
C GLU A 580 6.74 -21.60 25.59
N TYR A 581 7.14 -20.58 26.36
CA TYR A 581 8.48 -19.98 26.36
C TYR A 581 9.21 -20.16 27.69
N SER A 582 8.95 -21.29 28.36
CA SER A 582 9.57 -21.63 29.64
C SER A 582 11.00 -22.15 29.51
N GLU A 583 11.40 -22.64 28.33
CA GLU A 583 12.71 -23.19 28.04
C GLU A 583 13.59 -22.22 27.26
N LYS A 584 14.92 -22.29 27.43
CA LYS A 584 15.89 -21.38 26.82
C LYS A 584 15.81 -21.36 25.30
N HIS A 585 15.64 -22.52 24.68
CA HIS A 585 15.57 -22.62 23.22
C HIS A 585 14.25 -22.11 22.65
N THR A 586 13.16 -22.13 23.42
CA THR A 586 11.89 -21.54 23.01
C THR A 586 11.89 -20.03 23.21
N ALA A 587 12.59 -19.51 24.23
CA ALA A 587 12.77 -18.08 24.42
C ALA A 587 13.44 -17.38 23.23
N SER A 588 14.40 -18.04 22.58
CA SER A 588 15.05 -17.50 21.38
C SER A 588 14.12 -17.37 20.17
N ARG A 589 13.02 -18.11 20.10
CA ARG A 589 12.01 -17.94 19.04
C ARG A 589 11.28 -16.59 19.10
N LEU A 590 11.20 -15.97 20.27
CA LEU A 590 10.56 -14.64 20.39
C LEU A 590 11.36 -13.56 19.69
N PHE A 591 12.69 -13.62 19.77
CA PHE A 591 13.60 -12.57 19.33
C PHE A 591 14.41 -12.95 18.10
N GLY A 592 14.31 -14.21 17.64
CA GLY A 592 15.06 -14.80 16.55
C GLY A 592 16.18 -15.72 17.05
N ALA A 593 16.43 -16.81 16.30
CA ALA A 593 17.50 -17.75 16.60
C ALA A 593 18.88 -17.16 16.23
N PRO A 594 19.93 -17.42 17.02
CA PRO A 594 21.29 -17.01 16.65
C PRO A 594 21.74 -17.65 15.32
N PRO A 595 22.71 -17.04 14.62
CA PRO A 595 23.25 -17.59 13.38
C PRO A 595 23.72 -19.05 13.54
N GLY A 596 23.26 -19.92 12.65
CA GLY A 596 23.61 -21.33 12.65
C GLY A 596 22.62 -22.25 13.39
N PHE A 597 21.57 -21.71 13.99
CA PHE A 597 20.49 -22.50 14.59
C PHE A 597 19.27 -22.57 13.65
N VAL A 598 18.49 -23.66 13.79
CA VAL A 598 17.24 -23.86 13.02
C VAL A 598 16.25 -22.74 13.35
N GLY A 599 15.70 -22.08 12.33
CA GLY A 599 14.77 -20.95 12.46
C GLY A 599 15.44 -19.56 12.43
N TYR A 600 16.72 -19.45 12.08
CA TYR A 600 17.39 -18.15 11.88
C TYR A 600 16.74 -17.30 10.77
N ASP A 601 16.32 -17.94 9.67
CA ASP A 601 15.68 -17.25 8.53
C ASP A 601 14.23 -16.84 8.78
N GLU A 602 13.56 -17.42 9.79
CA GLU A 602 12.15 -17.14 10.08
C GLU A 602 11.91 -15.84 10.85
N GLY A 603 12.98 -15.21 11.38
CA GLY A 603 12.87 -14.04 12.26
C GLY A 603 12.25 -14.36 13.62
N GLY A 604 12.20 -13.39 14.53
CA GLY A 604 11.58 -13.55 15.86
C GLY A 604 10.06 -13.39 15.79
N GLN A 605 9.31 -14.27 16.45
CA GLN A 605 7.84 -14.24 16.43
C GLN A 605 7.26 -12.92 17.00
N LEU A 606 7.85 -12.38 18.05
CA LEU A 606 7.44 -11.11 18.62
C LEU A 606 7.86 -9.95 17.70
N THR A 607 9.13 -9.94 17.30
CA THR A 607 9.71 -8.86 16.50
C THR A 607 9.02 -8.72 15.14
N GLU A 608 8.72 -9.81 14.45
CA GLU A 608 7.98 -9.81 13.19
C GLU A 608 6.52 -9.35 13.35
N LYS A 609 5.82 -9.81 14.40
CA LYS A 609 4.44 -9.40 14.66
C LYS A 609 4.36 -7.90 14.97
N VAL A 610 5.28 -7.37 15.79
CA VAL A 610 5.31 -5.93 16.13
C VAL A 610 5.74 -5.09 14.92
N ARG A 611 6.69 -5.56 14.11
CA ARG A 611 7.09 -4.87 12.89
C ARG A 611 5.93 -4.71 11.90
N ARG A 612 5.08 -5.76 11.80
CA ARG A 612 3.88 -5.72 10.94
C ARG A 612 2.73 -4.92 11.54
N LYS A 613 2.62 -4.89 12.89
CA LYS A 613 1.59 -4.17 13.62
C LYS A 613 2.24 -3.32 14.73
N PRO A 614 2.89 -2.19 14.38
CA PRO A 614 3.62 -1.37 15.35
C PRO A 614 2.69 -0.69 16.36
N PHE A 615 1.41 -0.53 16.04
CA PHE A 615 0.38 -0.02 16.93
C PHE A 615 -0.48 -1.18 17.43
N SER A 616 -0.04 -1.77 18.52
CA SER A 616 -0.69 -2.96 19.08
C SER A 616 -0.56 -3.02 20.59
N VAL A 617 -1.45 -3.78 21.20
CA VAL A 617 -1.30 -4.23 22.59
C VAL A 617 -0.56 -5.55 22.57
N VAL A 618 0.63 -5.60 23.15
CA VAL A 618 1.41 -6.81 23.30
C VAL A 618 1.11 -7.41 24.67
N LEU A 619 0.40 -8.54 24.66
CA LEU A 619 -0.01 -9.26 25.88
C LEU A 619 0.91 -10.47 26.10
N PHE A 620 1.68 -10.44 27.20
CA PHE A 620 2.42 -11.58 27.71
C PHE A 620 1.57 -12.26 28.79
N ASP A 621 0.96 -13.38 28.46
CA ASP A 621 0.08 -14.12 29.38
C ASP A 621 0.91 -15.05 30.26
N GLU A 622 0.60 -15.10 31.55
CA GLU A 622 1.28 -15.93 32.57
C GLU A 622 2.81 -15.67 32.63
N ILE A 623 3.19 -14.41 32.77
CA ILE A 623 4.60 -13.95 32.69
C ILE A 623 5.51 -14.64 33.68
N GLU A 624 5.00 -15.13 34.83
CA GLU A 624 5.74 -15.89 35.83
C GLU A 624 6.30 -17.21 35.30
N LYS A 625 5.78 -17.74 34.21
CA LYS A 625 6.25 -18.99 33.59
C LYS A 625 7.38 -18.77 32.56
N ALA A 626 7.65 -17.51 32.21
CA ALA A 626 8.64 -17.16 31.20
C ALA A 626 10.08 -17.50 31.65
N HIS A 627 10.92 -17.93 30.71
CA HIS A 627 12.34 -18.12 30.97
C HIS A 627 13.02 -16.79 31.38
N PRO A 628 13.97 -16.80 32.32
CA PRO A 628 14.67 -15.57 32.78
C PRO A 628 15.30 -14.71 31.68
N ASP A 629 15.75 -15.29 30.59
CA ASP A 629 16.33 -14.54 29.43
C ASP A 629 15.33 -13.63 28.76
N ILE A 630 14.02 -13.92 28.81
CA ILE A 630 12.95 -13.07 28.28
C ILE A 630 12.90 -11.75 29.03
N PHE A 631 13.04 -11.76 30.35
CA PHE A 631 13.05 -10.53 31.15
C PHE A 631 14.20 -9.61 30.77
N ASN A 632 15.38 -10.16 30.42
CA ASN A 632 16.53 -9.37 30.00
C ASN A 632 16.26 -8.64 28.68
N SER A 633 15.59 -9.29 27.71
CA SER A 633 15.19 -8.68 26.45
C SER A 633 14.06 -7.66 26.64
N LEU A 634 13.10 -7.97 27.53
CA LEU A 634 12.02 -7.03 27.87
C LEU A 634 12.54 -5.78 28.57
N LEU A 635 13.64 -5.85 29.33
CA LEU A 635 14.27 -4.67 29.91
C LEU A 635 14.68 -3.66 28.86
N GLN A 636 15.24 -4.11 27.72
CA GLN A 636 15.61 -3.24 26.61
C GLN A 636 14.36 -2.58 25.98
N VAL A 637 13.27 -3.36 25.82
CA VAL A 637 12.01 -2.83 25.31
C VAL A 637 11.42 -1.78 26.23
N LEU A 638 11.38 -2.04 27.55
CA LEU A 638 10.78 -1.15 28.55
C LEU A 638 11.59 0.14 28.77
N GLU A 639 12.89 0.13 28.50
CA GLU A 639 13.78 1.29 28.72
C GLU A 639 13.95 2.12 27.45
N ASP A 640 14.33 1.46 26.34
CA ASP A 640 14.68 2.12 25.09
C ASP A 640 13.52 2.11 24.06
N GLY A 641 12.43 1.39 24.34
CA GLY A 641 11.30 1.21 23.39
C GLY A 641 11.69 0.54 22.09
N ARG A 642 12.80 -0.22 22.08
CA ARG A 642 13.29 -0.90 20.89
C ARG A 642 13.88 -2.26 21.26
N LEU A 643 13.90 -3.14 20.28
CA LEU A 643 14.52 -4.45 20.41
C LEU A 643 15.26 -4.80 19.13
N THR A 644 16.49 -5.25 19.24
CA THR A 644 17.27 -5.73 18.11
C THR A 644 17.04 -7.23 17.96
N ASP A 645 16.57 -7.67 16.80
CA ASP A 645 16.39 -9.08 16.49
C ASP A 645 17.74 -9.81 16.23
N ALA A 646 17.69 -11.12 16.09
CA ALA A 646 18.89 -11.91 15.80
C ALA A 646 19.51 -11.62 14.41
N GLN A 647 18.77 -10.98 13.52
CA GLN A 647 19.24 -10.55 12.20
C GLN A 647 19.88 -9.15 12.23
N GLY A 648 19.94 -8.50 13.40
CA GLY A 648 20.47 -7.14 13.57
C GLY A 648 19.46 -6.02 13.27
N ARG A 649 18.19 -6.34 12.99
CA ARG A 649 17.16 -5.34 12.70
C ARG A 649 16.62 -4.77 14.01
N VAL A 650 16.48 -3.45 14.05
CA VAL A 650 15.88 -2.76 15.19
C VAL A 650 14.37 -2.65 14.99
N VAL A 651 13.62 -3.22 15.93
CA VAL A 651 12.14 -3.15 15.94
C VAL A 651 11.70 -2.15 16.98
N ASP A 652 10.82 -1.23 16.60
CA ASP A 652 10.32 -0.15 17.44
C ASP A 652 9.07 -0.59 18.22
N PHE A 653 9.09 -0.40 19.54
CA PHE A 653 8.00 -0.69 20.48
C PHE A 653 7.39 0.59 21.09
N LYS A 654 7.81 1.79 20.69
CA LYS A 654 7.35 3.04 21.30
C LYS A 654 5.84 3.24 21.19
N ASN A 655 5.26 2.74 20.11
CA ASN A 655 3.82 2.84 19.83
C ASN A 655 3.02 1.64 20.37
N THR A 656 3.67 0.65 20.99
CA THR A 656 3.01 -0.51 21.59
C THR A 656 2.64 -0.25 23.06
N ILE A 657 1.61 -0.95 23.53
CA ILE A 657 1.28 -1.05 24.95
C ILE A 657 1.60 -2.46 25.40
N ILE A 658 2.44 -2.57 26.40
CA ILE A 658 2.90 -3.84 26.94
C ILE A 658 2.06 -4.19 28.15
N ILE A 659 1.39 -5.33 28.11
CA ILE A 659 0.61 -5.86 29.22
C ILE A 659 1.14 -7.24 29.56
N MET A 660 1.40 -7.49 30.84
CA MET A 660 1.85 -8.77 31.37
C MET A 660 0.82 -9.27 32.36
N THR A 661 0.26 -10.45 32.17
CA THR A 661 -0.66 -11.03 33.17
C THR A 661 0.08 -11.96 34.10
N THR A 662 -0.36 -12.00 35.35
CA THR A 662 0.16 -12.90 36.36
C THR A 662 -0.92 -13.35 37.32
N ASN A 663 -0.74 -14.54 37.86
CA ASN A 663 -1.58 -15.10 38.92
C ASN A 663 -0.86 -15.09 40.32
N LEU A 664 0.32 -14.49 40.41
CA LEU A 664 1.07 -14.37 41.67
C LEU A 664 0.29 -13.52 42.68
N GLY A 665 0.37 -13.85 43.94
CA GLY A 665 -0.31 -13.18 45.04
C GLY A 665 -1.80 -13.50 45.21
N THR A 666 -2.38 -14.29 44.30
CA THR A 666 -3.82 -14.55 44.31
C THR A 666 -4.28 -15.57 45.32
N ARG A 667 -3.41 -16.54 45.71
CA ARG A 667 -3.73 -17.57 46.70
C ARG A 667 -3.99 -17.00 48.09
N ASP A 668 -3.35 -15.91 48.43
CA ASP A 668 -3.52 -15.24 49.74
C ASP A 668 -4.67 -14.24 49.76
N ILE A 669 -5.04 -13.73 48.60
CA ILE A 669 -6.24 -12.89 48.40
C ILE A 669 -7.50 -13.72 48.66
N SER A 670 -7.59 -14.95 48.14
CA SER A 670 -8.74 -15.85 48.35
C SER A 670 -8.86 -16.34 49.78
N LYS A 671 -7.76 -16.51 50.47
CA LYS A 671 -7.77 -16.94 51.89
C LYS A 671 -8.18 -15.82 52.84
N SER A 672 -7.84 -14.56 52.58
CA SER A 672 -8.19 -13.44 53.44
C SER A 672 -9.67 -13.04 53.38
N LEU A 673 -10.40 -13.38 52.33
CA LEU A 673 -11.83 -13.22 52.24
C LEU A 673 -12.63 -14.27 53.05
N ASN A 674 -12.07 -15.46 53.28
CA ASN A 674 -12.71 -16.54 54.05
C ASN A 674 -12.61 -16.38 55.57
N LEU A 675 -11.84 -15.44 56.09
CA LEU A 675 -11.74 -15.12 57.52
C LEU A 675 -12.61 -13.90 57.86
N GLY A 676 -13.91 -14.07 57.68
CA GLY A 676 -15.02 -13.20 58.00
C GLY A 676 -14.91 -12.18 59.11
N PHE A 677 -14.16 -11.11 58.96
CA PHE A 677 -14.24 -9.88 59.76
C PHE A 677 -13.73 -8.68 58.95
N THR A 678 -14.56 -8.14 58.07
CA THR A 678 -14.41 -6.72 57.68
C THR A 678 -15.75 -6.17 57.22
N ASN A 679 -16.15 -5.10 57.86
CA ASN A 679 -17.31 -4.31 57.48
C ASN A 679 -17.17 -3.80 56.05
N ALA A 680 -18.27 -3.79 55.30
CA ALA A 680 -18.38 -3.39 53.90
C ALA A 680 -18.07 -1.90 53.58
N SER A 681 -17.46 -1.16 54.55
CA SER A 681 -17.25 0.29 54.41
C SER A 681 -15.90 0.74 53.84
N ASP A 682 -14.94 -0.14 53.52
CA ASP A 682 -13.58 0.27 53.12
C ASP A 682 -13.03 -0.50 51.89
N THR A 683 -13.73 -0.42 50.80
CA THR A 683 -13.28 -1.05 49.52
C THR A 683 -11.93 -0.48 49.03
N ALA A 684 -11.67 0.80 49.23
CA ALA A 684 -10.38 1.43 48.83
C ALA A 684 -9.19 0.90 49.70
N THR A 685 -9.41 0.74 50.99
CA THR A 685 -8.38 0.24 51.92
C THR A 685 -8.05 -1.23 51.68
N ASN A 686 -9.02 -2.02 51.23
CA ASN A 686 -8.83 -3.42 50.84
C ASN A 686 -8.03 -3.55 49.54
N TYR A 687 -8.30 -2.69 48.56
CA TYR A 687 -7.54 -2.66 47.32
C TYR A 687 -6.07 -2.31 47.54
N GLU A 688 -5.78 -1.29 48.32
CA GLU A 688 -4.39 -0.92 48.66
C GLU A 688 -3.64 -2.03 49.43
N ARG A 689 -4.32 -2.74 50.35
CA ARG A 689 -3.73 -3.92 51.04
C ARG A 689 -3.44 -5.07 50.06
N MET A 690 -4.36 -5.34 49.12
CA MET A 690 -4.14 -6.34 48.08
C MET A 690 -2.97 -5.94 47.17
N LYS A 691 -2.93 -4.67 46.75
CA LYS A 691 -1.82 -4.15 45.95
C LYS A 691 -0.46 -4.30 46.68
N GLY A 692 -0.42 -4.03 47.99
CA GLY A 692 0.76 -4.21 48.79
C GLY A 692 1.25 -5.66 48.82
N LYS A 693 0.36 -6.63 49.06
CA LYS A 693 0.71 -8.06 49.08
C LYS A 693 1.16 -8.57 47.72
N VAL A 694 0.45 -8.21 46.68
CA VAL A 694 0.86 -8.56 45.32
C VAL A 694 2.23 -7.96 44.98
N ALA A 695 2.50 -6.73 45.41
CA ALA A 695 3.77 -6.08 45.20
C ALA A 695 4.93 -6.79 45.96
N GLU A 696 4.70 -7.31 47.16
CA GLU A 696 5.68 -8.09 47.88
C GLU A 696 6.00 -9.41 47.18
N GLU A 697 4.99 -10.12 46.68
CA GLU A 697 5.17 -11.38 45.97
C GLU A 697 5.81 -11.18 44.59
N LEU A 698 5.47 -10.10 43.87
CA LEU A 698 6.16 -9.72 42.65
C LEU A 698 7.66 -9.40 42.92
N LYS A 699 7.99 -8.70 44.02
CA LYS A 699 9.38 -8.45 44.43
C LYS A 699 10.17 -9.70 44.77
N SER A 700 9.52 -10.75 45.25
CA SER A 700 10.17 -12.03 45.49
C SER A 700 10.47 -12.83 44.23
N HIS A 701 9.66 -12.63 43.19
CA HIS A 701 9.73 -13.38 41.92
C HIS A 701 10.51 -12.66 40.82
N PHE A 702 10.34 -11.34 40.69
CA PHE A 702 10.96 -10.54 39.66
C PHE A 702 12.09 -9.66 40.20
N ARG A 703 13.12 -9.44 39.40
CA ARG A 703 14.22 -8.54 39.78
C ARG A 703 13.70 -7.10 39.96
N PRO A 704 14.21 -6.38 40.95
CA PRO A 704 13.81 -4.98 41.22
C PRO A 704 13.97 -4.07 39.99
N GLU A 705 15.00 -4.29 39.15
CA GLU A 705 15.27 -3.56 37.93
C GLU A 705 14.13 -3.66 36.93
N PHE A 706 13.49 -4.83 36.85
CA PHE A 706 12.37 -5.07 35.96
C PHE A 706 11.10 -4.34 36.46
N LEU A 707 10.79 -4.49 37.75
CA LEU A 707 9.60 -3.87 38.33
C LEU A 707 9.65 -2.34 38.33
N ASN A 708 10.84 -1.75 38.48
CA ASN A 708 11.01 -0.28 38.43
C ASN A 708 10.80 0.33 37.04
N ARG A 709 10.76 -0.48 35.98
CA ARG A 709 10.51 -0.02 34.60
C ARG A 709 9.05 -0.16 34.16
N ILE A 710 8.24 -0.81 34.97
CA ILE A 710 6.81 -0.97 34.78
C ILE A 710 6.09 0.31 35.20
N ASP A 711 5.18 0.83 34.39
CA ASP A 711 4.46 2.06 34.70
C ASP A 711 3.47 1.91 35.85
N ASP A 712 2.75 0.77 35.92
CA ASP A 712 1.87 0.46 37.06
C ASP A 712 1.57 -1.04 37.19
N VAL A 713 1.22 -1.46 38.40
CA VAL A 713 0.72 -2.80 38.73
C VAL A 713 -0.77 -2.68 39.03
N ILE A 714 -1.58 -3.27 38.16
CA ILE A 714 -3.03 -3.21 38.21
C ILE A 714 -3.54 -4.52 38.81
N VAL A 715 -4.22 -4.44 39.93
CA VAL A 715 -4.71 -5.61 40.67
C VAL A 715 -6.19 -5.81 40.37
N PHE A 716 -6.54 -7.02 39.94
CA PHE A 716 -7.92 -7.45 39.68
C PHE A 716 -8.47 -8.18 40.93
N HIS A 717 -9.67 -7.83 41.32
CA HIS A 717 -10.37 -8.51 42.42
C HIS A 717 -11.17 -9.72 41.91
N GLN A 718 -11.60 -10.59 42.82
CA GLN A 718 -12.55 -11.65 42.50
C GLN A 718 -13.91 -11.04 42.18
N LEU A 719 -14.60 -11.65 41.19
CA LEU A 719 -15.92 -11.22 40.78
C LEU A 719 -16.98 -11.55 41.84
N SER A 720 -17.85 -10.61 42.13
CA SER A 720 -19.03 -10.79 42.98
C SER A 720 -20.17 -11.49 42.20
N GLU A 721 -21.17 -12.03 42.89
CA GLU A 721 -22.32 -12.66 42.26
C GLU A 721 -23.09 -11.69 41.34
N ASP A 722 -23.25 -10.43 41.76
CA ASP A 722 -23.91 -9.41 40.92
C ASP A 722 -23.12 -9.11 39.64
N GLU A 723 -21.79 -9.05 39.70
CA GLU A 723 -20.92 -8.84 38.55
C GLU A 723 -20.98 -10.05 37.60
N ILE A 724 -21.07 -11.28 38.13
CA ILE A 724 -21.21 -12.48 37.32
C ILE A 724 -22.56 -12.50 36.57
N ILE A 725 -23.65 -12.08 37.22
CA ILE A 725 -24.95 -11.94 36.57
C ILE A 725 -24.87 -10.93 35.42
N GLN A 726 -24.19 -9.81 35.60
CA GLN A 726 -23.97 -8.83 34.54
C GLN A 726 -23.12 -9.38 33.38
N ILE A 727 -22.15 -10.25 33.68
CA ILE A 727 -21.36 -10.95 32.65
C ILE A 727 -22.25 -11.93 31.85
N VAL A 728 -23.16 -12.62 32.54
CA VAL A 728 -24.19 -13.45 31.84
C VAL A 728 -25.01 -12.59 30.91
N ASP A 729 -25.47 -11.42 31.35
CA ASP A 729 -26.24 -10.49 30.52
C ASP A 729 -25.48 -10.08 29.27
N LEU A 730 -24.20 -9.73 29.41
CA LEU A 730 -23.35 -9.38 28.28
C LEU A 730 -23.17 -10.54 27.29
N MET A 731 -22.97 -11.75 27.78
CA MET A 731 -22.80 -12.94 26.96
C MET A 731 -24.09 -13.29 26.21
N ILE A 732 -25.25 -13.18 26.86
CA ILE A 732 -26.58 -13.42 26.27
C ILE A 732 -26.91 -12.33 25.23
N SER A 733 -26.57 -11.06 25.49
CA SER A 733 -26.74 -9.97 24.50
C SER A 733 -25.95 -10.26 23.22
N ASN A 734 -24.72 -10.79 23.32
CA ASN A 734 -23.95 -11.22 22.16
C ASN A 734 -24.58 -12.41 21.41
N LEU A 735 -25.29 -13.30 22.11
CA LEU A 735 -26.07 -14.38 21.52
C LEU A 735 -27.32 -13.84 20.83
N ASP A 736 -28.05 -12.95 21.50
CA ASP A 736 -29.23 -12.27 20.97
C ASP A 736 -28.94 -11.50 19.67
N ASP A 737 -27.80 -10.79 19.60
CA ASP A 737 -27.39 -10.09 18.38
C ASP A 737 -27.11 -11.06 17.20
N ARG A 738 -26.62 -12.28 17.47
CA ARG A 738 -26.48 -13.33 16.46
C ARG A 738 -27.83 -13.90 16.02
N LEU A 739 -28.77 -14.03 16.95
CA LEU A 739 -30.11 -14.51 16.67
C LEU A 739 -30.97 -13.51 15.91
N LYS A 740 -30.78 -12.20 16.19
CA LYS A 740 -31.43 -11.11 15.43
C LYS A 740 -31.10 -11.15 13.95
N ALA A 741 -29.88 -11.59 13.57
CA ALA A 741 -29.52 -11.79 12.17
C ALA A 741 -30.38 -12.88 11.47
N GLN A 742 -31.05 -13.74 12.25
CA GLN A 742 -31.97 -14.79 11.79
C GLN A 742 -33.45 -14.48 12.10
N ASP A 743 -33.73 -13.22 12.44
CA ASP A 743 -35.06 -12.74 12.89
C ASP A 743 -35.61 -13.46 14.11
N MET A 744 -34.72 -13.87 15.02
CA MET A 744 -35.06 -14.49 16.31
C MET A 744 -34.49 -13.67 17.46
N GLY A 745 -34.94 -13.92 18.70
CA GLY A 745 -34.42 -13.30 19.90
C GLY A 745 -34.36 -14.20 21.09
N ILE A 746 -33.62 -13.86 22.12
CA ILE A 746 -33.54 -14.60 23.39
C ILE A 746 -33.60 -13.65 24.58
N GLU A 747 -34.40 -13.96 25.57
CA GLU A 747 -34.49 -13.25 26.84
C GLU A 747 -34.44 -14.25 28.00
N LEU A 748 -33.66 -13.93 29.03
CA LEU A 748 -33.55 -14.76 30.25
C LEU A 748 -34.21 -14.05 31.42
N THR A 749 -34.95 -14.79 32.22
CA THR A 749 -35.46 -14.30 33.51
C THR A 749 -34.32 -14.09 34.50
N ARG A 750 -34.54 -13.30 35.54
CA ARG A 750 -33.54 -13.04 36.58
C ARG A 750 -33.13 -14.34 37.30
N ASP A 751 -34.04 -15.28 37.50
CA ASP A 751 -33.80 -16.58 38.14
C ASP A 751 -32.95 -17.47 37.23
N ALA A 752 -33.17 -17.42 35.90
CA ALA A 752 -32.38 -18.15 34.93
C ALA A 752 -30.91 -17.62 34.90
N LYS A 753 -30.73 -16.29 34.94
CA LYS A 753 -29.40 -15.65 35.02
C LYS A 753 -28.67 -16.03 36.30
N ALA A 754 -29.36 -16.01 37.46
CA ALA A 754 -28.79 -16.41 38.75
C ALA A 754 -28.40 -17.89 38.77
N LEU A 755 -29.17 -18.76 38.17
CA LEU A 755 -28.87 -20.19 38.06
C LEU A 755 -27.64 -20.44 37.16
N LEU A 756 -27.56 -19.73 36.01
CA LEU A 756 -26.40 -19.79 35.13
C LEU A 756 -25.12 -19.26 35.84
N ALA A 757 -25.25 -18.16 36.56
CA ALA A 757 -24.14 -17.61 37.35
C ALA A 757 -23.65 -18.60 38.39
N LYS A 758 -24.57 -19.25 39.12
CA LYS A 758 -24.26 -20.25 40.15
C LYS A 758 -23.61 -21.52 39.58
N ARG A 759 -24.08 -22.02 38.41
CA ARG A 759 -23.50 -23.20 37.75
C ARG A 759 -22.21 -22.92 36.98
N GLY A 760 -22.05 -21.67 36.47
CA GLY A 760 -20.93 -21.26 35.62
C GLY A 760 -19.78 -20.63 36.38
N TYR A 761 -19.88 -20.33 37.64
CA TYR A 761 -18.83 -19.72 38.45
C TYR A 761 -18.06 -20.76 39.26
N ASP A 762 -16.76 -20.68 39.22
CA ASP A 762 -15.83 -21.43 40.04
C ASP A 762 -14.90 -20.47 40.79
N PRO A 763 -14.81 -20.54 42.13
CA PRO A 763 -13.94 -19.65 42.90
C PRO A 763 -12.46 -19.64 42.49
N LEU A 764 -11.96 -20.70 41.87
CA LEU A 764 -10.57 -20.83 41.41
C LEU A 764 -10.40 -20.42 39.96
N LEU A 765 -11.40 -20.67 39.12
CA LEU A 765 -11.36 -20.42 37.68
C LEU A 765 -12.13 -19.14 37.25
N GLY A 766 -12.79 -18.48 38.19
CA GLY A 766 -13.57 -17.27 37.96
C GLY A 766 -14.75 -17.52 37.00
N ALA A 767 -15.00 -16.58 36.11
CA ALA A 767 -16.04 -16.66 35.09
C ALA A 767 -15.64 -17.50 33.85
N ARG A 768 -14.46 -18.13 33.82
CA ARG A 768 -14.00 -18.91 32.65
C ARG A 768 -14.92 -20.10 32.29
N PRO A 769 -15.50 -20.86 33.26
CA PRO A 769 -16.44 -21.95 32.96
C PRO A 769 -17.79 -21.45 32.45
N LEU A 770 -18.18 -20.20 32.74
CA LEU A 770 -19.47 -19.63 32.42
C LEU A 770 -19.81 -19.73 30.92
N ARG A 771 -18.86 -19.47 30.06
CA ARG A 771 -19.04 -19.58 28.62
C ARG A 771 -19.43 -21.00 28.19
N ARG A 772 -18.80 -22.02 28.76
CA ARG A 772 -19.11 -23.43 28.47
C ARG A 772 -20.48 -23.83 29.02
N THR A 773 -20.84 -23.30 30.20
CA THR A 773 -22.13 -23.52 30.81
C THR A 773 -23.25 -22.92 29.95
N ILE A 774 -23.08 -21.66 29.49
CA ILE A 774 -24.03 -21.00 28.56
C ILE A 774 -24.13 -21.81 27.26
N GLN A 775 -23.04 -22.24 26.69
CA GLN A 775 -23.02 -23.03 25.48
C GLN A 775 -23.81 -24.32 25.68
N ARG A 776 -23.51 -25.11 26.69
CA ARG A 776 -24.13 -26.41 26.93
C ARG A 776 -25.59 -26.30 27.34
N GLU A 777 -25.94 -25.34 28.19
CA GLU A 777 -27.28 -25.29 28.81
C GLU A 777 -28.24 -24.36 28.07
N ILE A 778 -27.75 -23.45 27.25
CA ILE A 778 -28.57 -22.50 26.49
C ILE A 778 -28.39 -22.69 24.98
N GLU A 779 -27.14 -22.52 24.44
CA GLU A 779 -26.92 -22.50 22.98
C GLU A 779 -27.23 -23.88 22.36
N ASP A 780 -26.77 -24.97 22.95
CA ASP A 780 -27.01 -26.33 22.41
C ASP A 780 -28.49 -26.68 22.45
N VAL A 781 -29.17 -26.43 23.58
CA VAL A 781 -30.62 -26.70 23.74
C VAL A 781 -31.45 -25.81 22.81
N LEU A 782 -31.11 -24.52 22.69
CA LEU A 782 -31.80 -23.62 21.77
C LEU A 782 -31.63 -24.07 20.32
N SER A 783 -30.42 -24.46 19.95
CA SER A 783 -30.11 -25.01 18.62
C SER A 783 -30.97 -26.21 18.25
N GLU A 784 -31.10 -27.16 19.18
CA GLU A 784 -32.00 -28.32 18.98
C GLU A 784 -33.46 -27.88 18.78
N LYS A 785 -33.95 -26.94 19.59
CA LYS A 785 -35.33 -26.45 19.48
C LYS A 785 -35.59 -25.68 18.18
N ILE A 786 -34.61 -24.93 17.68
CA ILE A 786 -34.68 -24.29 16.37
C ILE A 786 -34.75 -25.33 15.26
N LEU A 787 -33.90 -26.39 15.32
CA LEU A 787 -33.86 -27.44 14.32
C LEU A 787 -35.15 -28.31 14.31
N PHE A 788 -35.75 -28.54 15.48
CA PHE A 788 -37.04 -29.25 15.59
C PHE A 788 -38.25 -28.38 15.24
N GLY A 789 -38.06 -27.06 15.08
CA GLY A 789 -39.15 -26.14 14.71
C GLY A 789 -40.01 -25.71 15.89
N ASP A 790 -39.55 -25.94 17.14
CA ASP A 790 -40.21 -25.47 18.37
C ASP A 790 -40.07 -23.94 18.54
N VAL A 791 -39.03 -23.35 17.96
CA VAL A 791 -38.79 -21.89 17.90
C VAL A 791 -38.73 -21.49 16.43
N LYS A 792 -39.51 -20.50 16.04
CA LYS A 792 -39.64 -20.03 14.65
C LYS A 792 -39.07 -18.64 14.45
N PRO A 793 -38.64 -18.28 13.22
CA PRO A 793 -38.32 -16.88 12.89
C PRO A 793 -39.48 -15.94 13.23
N GLY A 794 -39.21 -14.81 13.83
CA GLY A 794 -40.20 -13.86 14.34
C GLY A 794 -40.60 -14.09 15.82
N GLU A 795 -39.97 -15.04 16.52
CA GLU A 795 -40.24 -15.30 17.94
C GLU A 795 -39.04 -14.89 18.84
N ILE A 796 -39.35 -14.50 20.07
CA ILE A 796 -38.37 -14.30 21.14
C ILE A 796 -38.50 -15.51 22.09
N THR A 797 -37.40 -16.19 22.31
CA THR A 797 -37.32 -17.31 23.26
C THR A 797 -37.10 -16.79 24.66
N LEU A 798 -38.10 -16.92 25.53
CA LEU A 798 -37.99 -16.68 26.96
C LEU A 798 -37.43 -17.90 27.65
N VAL A 799 -36.28 -17.76 28.32
CA VAL A 799 -35.69 -18.81 29.15
C VAL A 799 -35.97 -18.55 30.61
N ASP A 800 -36.64 -19.49 31.26
CA ASP A 800 -37.00 -19.44 32.67
C ASP A 800 -36.54 -20.69 33.42
N VAL A 801 -36.66 -20.69 34.75
CA VAL A 801 -36.30 -21.82 35.61
C VAL A 801 -37.55 -22.53 36.07
N THR A 802 -37.62 -23.83 35.85
CA THR A 802 -38.68 -24.71 36.40
C THR A 802 -38.07 -25.75 37.34
N LYS A 803 -38.75 -26.04 38.44
CA LYS A 803 -38.32 -27.09 39.38
C LYS A 803 -38.92 -28.42 38.95
N SER A 804 -38.08 -29.40 38.66
CA SER A 804 -38.44 -30.76 38.39
C SER A 804 -37.88 -31.67 39.50
N GLY A 805 -38.65 -31.88 40.57
CA GLY A 805 -38.19 -32.51 41.80
C GLY A 805 -37.23 -31.64 42.61
N ASP A 806 -36.02 -32.12 42.89
CA ASP A 806 -34.95 -31.37 43.58
C ASP A 806 -34.01 -30.64 42.63
N GLU A 807 -34.20 -30.78 41.29
CA GLU A 807 -33.33 -30.12 40.28
C GLU A 807 -34.02 -28.93 39.65
N GLU A 808 -33.27 -27.83 39.53
CA GLU A 808 -33.65 -26.61 38.79
C GLU A 808 -33.22 -26.79 37.31
N ILE A 809 -34.19 -26.74 36.38
CA ILE A 809 -34.00 -26.99 34.95
C ILE A 809 -34.42 -25.74 34.16
N PHE A 810 -33.73 -25.45 33.08
CA PHE A 810 -34.11 -24.34 32.17
C PHE A 810 -35.28 -24.75 31.29
N SER A 811 -36.30 -23.92 31.24
CA SER A 811 -37.46 -24.04 30.34
C SER A 811 -37.38 -22.95 29.25
N PHE A 812 -37.72 -23.33 28.04
CA PHE A 812 -37.65 -22.44 26.85
C PHE A 812 -39.09 -22.31 26.30
N ALA A 813 -39.59 -21.09 26.22
CA ALA A 813 -40.89 -20.75 25.65
C ALA A 813 -40.75 -19.70 24.53
N GLY A 814 -41.22 -20.03 23.33
CA GLY A 814 -41.30 -19.08 22.23
C GLY A 814 -42.47 -18.09 22.44
N THR A 815 -42.18 -16.82 22.43
CA THR A 815 -43.19 -15.73 22.47
C THR A 815 -43.11 -14.92 21.17
N PRO A 816 -44.29 -14.62 20.51
CA PRO A 816 -44.25 -13.79 19.31
C PRO A 816 -43.65 -12.43 19.58
N LYS A 817 -42.78 -11.98 18.72
CA LYS A 817 -42.17 -10.63 18.78
C LYS A 817 -43.30 -9.60 18.66
N ALA A 818 -43.49 -8.74 19.67
CA ALA A 818 -44.50 -7.68 19.59
C ALA A 818 -44.25 -6.84 18.35
N ALA A 819 -45.24 -6.71 17.48
CA ALA A 819 -45.18 -5.87 16.30
C ALA A 819 -44.79 -4.44 16.74
N ALA A 820 -43.74 -3.87 16.11
CA ALA A 820 -43.38 -2.47 16.36
C ALA A 820 -44.62 -1.62 16.18
N PRO A 821 -44.90 -0.63 17.05
CA PRO A 821 -46.04 0.22 16.87
C PRO A 821 -45.90 0.96 15.54
N ASP A 822 -46.89 0.79 14.68
CA ASP A 822 -46.97 1.50 13.40
C ASP A 822 -46.79 3.00 13.68
N THR A 823 -45.82 3.59 13.03
CA THR A 823 -45.66 5.05 12.97
C THR A 823 -46.96 5.62 12.44
N PRO A 824 -47.63 6.58 13.15
CA PRO A 824 -48.88 7.16 12.64
C PRO A 824 -48.55 7.88 11.33
N GLY A 825 -49.14 7.38 10.24
CA GLY A 825 -49.09 8.01 8.95
C GLY A 825 -49.60 9.43 9.02
N ASP A 826 -49.02 10.30 8.23
CA ASP A 826 -49.38 11.64 7.90
C ASP A 826 -50.91 11.80 7.74
N LEU A 827 -51.58 12.41 8.70
CA LEU A 827 -52.87 13.03 8.49
C LEU A 827 -52.64 14.36 7.77
N ALA A 828 -52.73 14.34 6.44
CA ALA A 828 -53.03 15.49 5.64
C ALA A 828 -54.34 16.15 6.14
N GLY A 829 -54.25 17.18 6.92
CA GLY A 829 -55.31 18.05 7.33
C GLY A 829 -55.42 19.27 6.42
N THR A 830 -56.32 19.21 5.46
CA THR A 830 -56.94 20.34 4.79
C THR A 830 -57.52 21.32 5.84
N THR A 831 -57.30 22.60 5.69
CA THR A 831 -58.28 23.69 5.55
C THR A 831 -57.67 25.09 5.77
N SER A 832 -57.76 25.86 4.73
CA SER A 832 -58.44 27.20 4.65
C SER A 832 -58.36 28.11 5.90
N ASN A 833 -57.60 29.14 5.86
CA ASN A 833 -58.01 30.54 5.61
C ASN A 833 -56.78 31.44 5.41
#